data_ddc9a4eff1cf67d5c66dbce5eb8543e0
#
_entry.id   ddc9a4eff1cf67d5c66dbce5eb8543e0
#
_cell.length_a   1.000
_cell.length_b   1.000
_cell.length_c   1.000
_cell.angle_alpha   90.00
_cell.angle_beta   90.00
_cell.angle_gamma   90.00
#
_symmetry.space_group_name_H-M   'P 1'
#
loop_
_entity.id
_entity.type
_entity.pdbx_description
1 polymer ?
#
loop_
_entity_poly.entity_id
_entity_poly.type
_entity_poly.pdbx_seq_one_letter_code
_entity_poly.pdbx_strand_id
1 'polypeptide(L)'
;MARYASGIPYFLDDDPVVKNYEIIREVWFDGAPIKNVCQSHQLSRSQYYQKEDRFVSHGLAGLFPEVKTLAYSAELERLIVMVSKARPSLSQQAMLRVAQAVPITCQVADIESVSQILASYGRSASDQPADLTFWSRIQRSLNQLCRLKQGLIRGRDKKQRKKTFFQDGDFYHKRLELLRELFFDRSIVIKEICLQYGISLTSYYRLVEDYRLFGPWAVIAANLPGKEAMSSGTELNIILQKLRHPSFSAQQMVKVLKLRCSRYAVNRVFTRWGLTDKNRAPVALDHYCSMDTTEDKPFTSITSAYHLYSEQTLLESRRINRHFELLCKKMQTHAYHLCDPGPLILASFVNDLGVVQAMESYGPPRLRGKELSNLALLNVFRILGGYRRINHLSNNRDRSVALASGLGMFGTRSRYYQDSVEFKFDQLHCLRCDLINRAKELGLVQGMKIAFDFHFKAFFGKHSKDKGVGKGPDKSGDLVAGFRPHVAWDLATNTILSMTYYHGGVRAPGILEQYCEQHIFPLFDPRAIQEIYMDSEYTKEASLQYFKQIRCPNGDIYLCLKKNKQIKKLIAPALASEDGWEKHDEEDEIKAIEVRLPNSQLALKIVILKDLKTGKNIRCFGSTNTKLSSQDMLKKYRYRWLIENGLKDLVYSYFLDEIYGHDPQKIEFEFYCVMVARLTYEHFLKQLGGEHYHHEDGNKTTLQTMRSLLFEKRNFSLQQGSNGNFVLTLLDSNGNDLERHVAAMLDKRMKQGKNRVLWWGNRGLTLRFDDQYKPEKVSSQLPKKMSGKDG
;
A
#
# COMPACT_ATOMS: atom_id res chain seq x y z
N MET A 1 -15.81 -11.41 -15.74
CA MET A 1 -16.00 -10.40 -14.67
C MET A 1 -15.47 -9.07 -15.15
N ALA A 2 -16.25 -8.00 -15.00
CA ALA A 2 -15.79 -6.65 -15.27
C ALA A 2 -14.68 -6.28 -14.27
N ARG A 3 -13.56 -5.78 -14.77
CA ARG A 3 -12.45 -5.32 -13.93
C ARG A 3 -12.46 -3.80 -13.91
N TYR A 4 -12.53 -3.24 -12.74
CA TYR A 4 -12.52 -1.81 -12.49
C TYR A 4 -11.13 -1.36 -12.01
N ALA A 5 -10.78 -0.11 -12.24
CA ALA A 5 -9.51 0.44 -11.81
C ALA A 5 -9.55 0.82 -10.33
N SER A 6 -8.77 0.15 -9.50
CA SER A 6 -8.56 0.56 -8.10
C SER A 6 -7.17 1.18 -7.95
N GLY A 7 -7.09 2.35 -7.29
CA GLY A 7 -5.82 2.94 -6.90
C GLY A 7 -4.92 3.40 -8.05
N ILE A 8 -5.50 3.94 -9.13
CA ILE A 8 -4.69 4.55 -10.18
C ILE A 8 -4.08 5.83 -9.62
N PRO A 9 -2.77 5.97 -9.59
CA PRO A 9 -2.12 7.21 -9.21
C PRO A 9 -2.35 8.25 -10.34
N TYR A 10 -2.83 9.41 -9.95
CA TYR A 10 -2.88 10.59 -10.80
C TYR A 10 -2.50 11.79 -9.93
N PHE A 11 -1.34 12.35 -10.16
CA PHE A 11 -0.71 13.33 -9.26
C PHE A 11 -1.19 14.74 -9.59
N LEU A 12 -2.39 15.12 -9.15
CA LEU A 12 -3.05 16.38 -9.50
C LEU A 12 -2.18 17.64 -9.26
N ASP A 13 -1.61 17.76 -8.06
CA ASP A 13 -0.87 18.98 -7.66
C ASP A 13 0.63 18.75 -7.45
N ASP A 14 1.06 17.50 -7.37
CA ASP A 14 2.43 17.16 -6.99
C ASP A 14 3.37 17.01 -8.19
N ASP A 15 2.82 16.82 -9.41
CA ASP A 15 3.60 16.70 -10.62
C ASP A 15 3.33 17.88 -11.56
N PRO A 16 4.37 18.63 -11.97
CA PRO A 16 4.22 19.81 -12.80
C PRO A 16 3.62 19.51 -14.18
N VAL A 17 3.77 18.30 -14.73
CA VAL A 17 3.18 17.92 -16.02
C VAL A 17 1.68 17.77 -15.88
N VAL A 18 1.24 17.04 -14.84
CA VAL A 18 -0.19 16.84 -14.55
C VAL A 18 -0.84 18.18 -14.21
N LYS A 19 -0.20 18.99 -13.38
CA LYS A 19 -0.70 20.34 -13.07
C LYS A 19 -0.85 21.21 -14.32
N ASN A 20 0.16 21.23 -15.18
CA ASN A 20 0.10 21.98 -16.44
C ASN A 20 -1.02 21.43 -17.35
N TYR A 21 -1.21 20.13 -17.36
CA TYR A 21 -2.27 19.49 -18.12
C TYR A 21 -3.66 19.90 -17.64
N GLU A 22 -3.93 19.82 -16.35
CA GLU A 22 -5.21 20.24 -15.77
C GLU A 22 -5.51 21.74 -16.03
N ILE A 23 -4.49 22.61 -15.90
CA ILE A 23 -4.63 24.04 -16.21
C ILE A 23 -5.08 24.25 -17.66
N ILE A 24 -4.48 23.56 -18.62
CA ILE A 24 -4.87 23.64 -20.02
C ILE A 24 -6.26 23.04 -20.25
N ARG A 25 -6.55 21.90 -19.59
CA ARG A 25 -7.83 21.21 -19.70
C ARG A 25 -9.00 22.02 -19.18
N GLU A 26 -8.87 22.66 -18.03
CA GLU A 26 -9.90 23.56 -17.47
C GLU A 26 -10.32 24.63 -18.47
N VAL A 27 -9.36 25.25 -19.18
CA VAL A 27 -9.67 26.28 -20.17
C VAL A 27 -10.18 25.67 -21.47
N TRP A 28 -9.51 24.64 -22.00
CA TRP A 28 -9.77 24.12 -23.32
C TRP A 28 -11.00 23.21 -23.39
N PHE A 29 -11.15 22.33 -22.43
CA PHE A 29 -12.19 21.32 -22.41
C PHE A 29 -13.39 21.73 -21.55
N ASP A 30 -13.14 22.20 -20.33
CA ASP A 30 -14.18 22.58 -19.38
C ASP A 30 -14.71 24.00 -19.63
N GLY A 31 -14.03 24.79 -20.47
CA GLY A 31 -14.47 26.13 -20.88
C GLY A 31 -14.32 27.21 -19.82
N ALA A 32 -13.48 26.98 -18.80
CA ALA A 32 -13.26 27.95 -17.74
C ALA A 32 -12.54 29.22 -18.24
N PRO A 33 -12.95 30.42 -17.77
CA PRO A 33 -12.27 31.67 -18.15
C PRO A 33 -10.81 31.67 -17.71
N ILE A 34 -9.90 32.04 -18.62
CA ILE A 34 -8.44 32.10 -18.36
C ILE A 34 -8.13 32.91 -17.10
N LYS A 35 -8.85 34.02 -16.87
CA LYS A 35 -8.67 34.83 -15.66
C LYS A 35 -8.86 34.03 -14.38
N ASN A 36 -9.91 33.22 -14.32
CA ASN A 36 -10.27 32.44 -13.14
C ASN A 36 -9.26 31.31 -12.91
N VAL A 37 -8.87 30.63 -13.99
CA VAL A 37 -7.87 29.55 -13.93
C VAL A 37 -6.50 30.08 -13.52
N CYS A 38 -6.07 31.21 -14.05
CA CYS A 38 -4.83 31.86 -13.62
C CYS A 38 -4.85 32.24 -12.14
N GLN A 39 -5.97 32.71 -11.65
CA GLN A 39 -6.13 33.09 -10.24
C GLN A 39 -6.14 31.87 -9.31
N SER A 40 -6.87 30.79 -9.67
CA SER A 40 -6.95 29.57 -8.87
C SER A 40 -5.61 28.83 -8.77
N HIS A 41 -4.83 28.84 -9.86
CA HIS A 41 -3.52 28.17 -9.92
C HIS A 41 -2.34 29.10 -9.63
N GLN A 42 -2.57 30.35 -9.20
CA GLN A 42 -1.54 31.34 -8.89
C GLN A 42 -0.55 31.58 -10.04
N LEU A 43 -1.08 31.70 -11.26
CA LEU A 43 -0.29 31.90 -12.48
C LEU A 43 -0.55 33.30 -13.07
N SER A 44 0.49 33.89 -13.67
CA SER A 44 0.28 35.02 -14.55
C SER A 44 -0.35 34.58 -15.89
N ARG A 45 -1.08 35.47 -16.54
CA ARG A 45 -1.62 35.20 -17.89
C ARG A 45 -0.50 34.88 -18.88
N SER A 46 0.65 35.52 -18.77
CA SER A 46 1.81 35.24 -19.63
C SER A 46 2.28 33.81 -19.46
N GLN A 47 2.39 33.31 -18.24
CA GLN A 47 2.75 31.92 -17.97
C GLN A 47 1.72 30.93 -18.52
N TYR A 48 0.43 31.24 -18.43
CA TYR A 48 -0.63 30.43 -19.04
C TYR A 48 -0.43 30.34 -20.56
N TYR A 49 -0.28 31.50 -21.24
CA TYR A 49 -0.12 31.51 -22.69
C TYR A 49 1.15 30.78 -23.17
N GLN A 50 2.24 30.88 -22.41
CA GLN A 50 3.45 30.08 -22.70
C GLN A 50 3.19 28.57 -22.64
N LYS A 51 2.42 28.11 -21.63
CA LYS A 51 2.03 26.69 -21.55
C LYS A 51 1.09 26.30 -22.68
N GLU A 52 0.14 27.15 -23.01
CA GLU A 52 -0.80 26.96 -24.11
C GLU A 52 -0.07 26.84 -25.45
N ASP A 53 0.89 27.74 -25.74
CA ASP A 53 1.69 27.71 -26.96
C ASP A 53 2.50 26.41 -27.10
N ARG A 54 3.11 25.96 -26.02
CA ARG A 54 3.83 24.67 -25.95
C ARG A 54 2.90 23.49 -26.22
N PHE A 55 1.69 23.52 -25.63
CA PHE A 55 0.71 22.47 -25.84
C PHE A 55 0.16 22.47 -27.28
N VAL A 56 -0.06 23.64 -27.86
CA VAL A 56 -0.47 23.78 -29.28
C VAL A 56 0.59 23.20 -30.19
N SER A 57 1.86 23.53 -29.95
CA SER A 57 2.97 23.13 -30.83
C SER A 57 3.37 21.66 -30.68
N HIS A 58 3.38 21.10 -29.46
CA HIS A 58 4.00 19.82 -29.17
C HIS A 58 3.06 18.85 -28.44
N GLY A 59 1.79 19.19 -28.26
CA GLY A 59 0.84 18.39 -27.51
C GLY A 59 1.24 18.20 -26.05
N LEU A 60 0.94 17.02 -25.51
CA LEU A 60 1.32 16.70 -24.13
C LEU A 60 2.82 16.85 -23.87
N ALA A 61 3.67 16.52 -24.86
CA ALA A 61 5.11 16.64 -24.74
C ALA A 61 5.57 18.09 -24.44
N GLY A 62 4.84 19.10 -24.90
CA GLY A 62 5.11 20.50 -24.63
C GLY A 62 4.90 20.92 -23.17
N LEU A 63 4.14 20.14 -22.39
CA LEU A 63 3.88 20.42 -20.97
C LEU A 63 4.95 19.88 -20.02
N PHE A 64 5.85 19.03 -20.54
CA PHE A 64 6.99 18.54 -19.79
C PHE A 64 8.03 19.64 -19.60
N PRO A 65 8.76 19.64 -18.45
CA PRO A 65 9.81 20.62 -18.23
C PRO A 65 10.88 20.53 -19.30
N GLU A 66 11.60 21.63 -19.52
CA GLU A 66 12.78 21.63 -20.37
C GLU A 66 13.84 20.75 -19.72
N VAL A 67 14.29 19.76 -20.47
CA VAL A 67 15.40 18.92 -20.06
C VAL A 67 16.66 19.78 -20.22
N LYS A 68 17.26 20.21 -19.11
CA LYS A 68 18.61 20.77 -19.16
C LYS A 68 19.49 19.69 -19.72
N THR A 69 20.28 20.02 -20.72
CA THR A 69 21.37 19.16 -21.21
C THR A 69 22.22 18.82 -20.00
N LEU A 70 22.27 17.54 -19.64
CA LEU A 70 23.12 17.07 -18.57
C LEU A 70 24.58 17.30 -19.01
N ALA A 71 25.42 17.71 -18.08
CA ALA A 71 26.84 17.98 -18.36
C ALA A 71 27.60 16.68 -18.73
N TYR A 72 26.96 15.52 -18.63
CA TYR A 72 27.53 14.21 -18.90
C TYR A 72 26.60 13.38 -19.81
N SER A 73 27.23 12.45 -20.54
CA SER A 73 26.46 11.56 -21.43
C SER A 73 25.68 10.50 -20.64
N ALA A 74 24.65 10.04 -21.26
CA ALA A 74 23.81 9.00 -20.69
C ALA A 74 24.51 7.64 -20.55
N GLU A 75 25.44 7.37 -21.43
CA GLU A 75 26.27 6.17 -21.39
C GLU A 75 27.21 6.24 -20.20
N LEU A 76 27.82 7.42 -19.93
CA LEU A 76 28.63 7.64 -18.75
C LEU A 76 27.83 7.43 -17.48
N GLU A 77 26.66 8.05 -17.39
CA GLU A 77 25.75 7.90 -16.26
C GLU A 77 25.41 6.43 -16.00
N ARG A 78 24.96 5.72 -17.05
CA ARG A 78 24.64 4.30 -16.97
C ARG A 78 25.82 3.46 -16.48
N LEU A 79 27.02 3.71 -17.02
CA LEU A 79 28.23 2.97 -16.64
C LEU A 79 28.60 3.21 -15.17
N ILE A 80 28.63 4.47 -14.73
CA ILE A 80 28.98 4.82 -13.35
C ILE A 80 27.97 4.21 -12.36
N VAL A 81 26.68 4.28 -12.68
CA VAL A 81 25.64 3.65 -11.84
C VAL A 81 25.80 2.12 -11.80
N MET A 82 26.10 1.47 -12.94
CA MET A 82 26.35 0.02 -12.97
C MET A 82 27.57 -0.36 -12.11
N VAL A 83 28.68 0.40 -12.22
CA VAL A 83 29.90 0.15 -11.46
C VAL A 83 29.68 0.41 -9.97
N SER A 84 29.07 1.54 -9.61
CA SER A 84 28.79 1.91 -8.22
C SER A 84 27.94 0.88 -7.50
N LYS A 85 26.97 0.29 -8.21
CA LYS A 85 26.11 -0.76 -7.64
C LYS A 85 26.78 -2.11 -7.52
N ALA A 86 27.58 -2.47 -8.53
CA ALA A 86 28.35 -3.70 -8.50
C ALA A 86 29.44 -3.66 -7.43
N ARG A 87 29.96 -2.46 -7.13
CA ARG A 87 31.07 -2.23 -6.18
C ARG A 87 30.89 -0.92 -5.40
N PRO A 88 30.03 -0.90 -4.38
CA PRO A 88 29.75 0.32 -3.61
C PRO A 88 30.97 0.89 -2.87
N SER A 89 31.99 0.06 -2.61
CA SER A 89 33.24 0.46 -1.94
C SER A 89 34.27 1.10 -2.88
N LEU A 90 34.05 1.09 -4.21
CA LEU A 90 34.98 1.72 -5.14
C LEU A 90 35.01 3.24 -4.95
N SER A 91 36.23 3.80 -4.96
CA SER A 91 36.43 5.24 -4.95
C SER A 91 35.95 5.88 -6.28
N GLN A 92 35.56 7.16 -6.23
CA GLN A 92 35.18 7.91 -7.42
C GLN A 92 36.27 7.89 -8.48
N GLN A 93 37.53 7.94 -8.07
CA GLN A 93 38.71 7.88 -8.96
C GLN A 93 38.81 6.52 -9.67
N ALA A 94 38.50 5.43 -8.97
CA ALA A 94 38.47 4.11 -9.58
C ALA A 94 37.30 3.95 -10.58
N MET A 95 36.14 4.51 -10.28
CA MET A 95 35.02 4.54 -11.21
C MET A 95 35.32 5.37 -12.46
N LEU A 96 35.98 6.51 -12.29
CA LEU A 96 36.43 7.34 -13.40
C LEU A 96 37.36 6.56 -14.34
N ARG A 97 38.31 5.81 -13.79
CA ARG A 97 39.24 5.01 -14.61
C ARG A 97 38.53 3.90 -15.39
N VAL A 98 37.51 3.28 -14.82
CA VAL A 98 36.67 2.33 -15.56
C VAL A 98 35.94 3.04 -16.70
N ALA A 99 35.40 4.24 -16.45
CA ALA A 99 34.69 5.01 -17.44
C ALA A 99 35.62 5.49 -18.58
N GLN A 100 36.84 5.88 -18.25
CA GLN A 100 37.88 6.26 -19.23
C GLN A 100 38.38 5.07 -20.06
N ALA A 101 38.27 3.85 -19.55
CA ALA A 101 38.62 2.63 -20.27
C ALA A 101 37.58 2.24 -21.34
N VAL A 102 36.31 2.66 -21.21
CA VAL A 102 35.23 2.33 -22.15
C VAL A 102 35.22 3.34 -23.29
N PRO A 103 35.31 2.94 -24.58
CA PRO A 103 35.47 3.86 -25.72
C PRO A 103 34.42 4.95 -25.80
N ILE A 104 33.16 4.63 -25.56
CA ILE A 104 32.05 5.58 -25.73
C ILE A 104 31.98 6.63 -24.60
N THR A 105 32.62 6.38 -23.48
CA THR A 105 32.63 7.27 -22.31
C THR A 105 33.97 7.93 -22.06
N CYS A 106 35.07 7.47 -22.72
CA CYS A 106 36.42 7.90 -22.44
C CYS A 106 36.66 9.39 -22.62
N GLN A 107 35.98 10.03 -23.58
CA GLN A 107 36.14 11.45 -23.89
C GLN A 107 35.36 12.40 -22.99
N VAL A 108 34.29 11.89 -22.35
CA VAL A 108 33.38 12.69 -21.55
C VAL A 108 33.44 12.36 -20.05
N ALA A 109 34.30 11.40 -19.69
CA ALA A 109 34.48 10.97 -18.32
C ALA A 109 35.50 11.85 -17.59
N ASP A 110 35.00 12.65 -16.63
CA ASP A 110 35.80 13.43 -15.67
C ASP A 110 35.30 13.19 -14.24
N ILE A 111 36.08 13.63 -13.28
CA ILE A 111 35.80 13.39 -11.87
C ILE A 111 34.56 14.15 -11.39
N GLU A 112 34.33 15.32 -11.97
CA GLU A 112 33.18 16.16 -11.63
C GLU A 112 31.88 15.51 -12.11
N SER A 113 31.85 15.01 -13.35
CA SER A 113 30.74 14.23 -13.90
C SER A 113 30.45 12.99 -13.05
N VAL A 114 31.48 12.25 -12.64
CA VAL A 114 31.30 11.08 -11.74
C VAL A 114 30.71 11.51 -10.41
N SER A 115 31.22 12.60 -9.81
CA SER A 115 30.71 13.13 -8.55
C SER A 115 29.26 13.60 -8.65
N GLN A 116 28.92 14.33 -9.74
CA GLN A 116 27.56 14.80 -10.00
C GLN A 116 26.59 13.63 -10.20
N ILE A 117 26.98 12.61 -10.95
CA ILE A 117 26.21 11.38 -11.13
C ILE A 117 25.96 10.72 -9.78
N LEU A 118 27.00 10.49 -8.97
CA LEU A 118 26.86 9.85 -7.67
C LEU A 118 26.05 10.69 -6.68
N ALA A 119 26.15 12.01 -6.74
CA ALA A 119 25.34 12.92 -5.92
C ALA A 119 23.88 12.92 -6.33
N SER A 120 23.57 12.87 -7.65
CA SER A 120 22.19 12.79 -8.14
C SER A 120 21.49 11.48 -7.75
N TYR A 121 22.25 10.41 -7.54
CA TYR A 121 21.75 9.11 -7.11
C TYR A 121 21.79 8.95 -5.58
N GLY A 122 22.37 9.91 -4.87
CA GLY A 122 22.55 9.91 -3.42
C GLY A 122 23.38 8.72 -2.93
N ARG A 123 24.44 8.94 -2.16
CA ARG A 123 25.11 7.86 -1.43
C ARG A 123 24.19 7.16 -0.42
N SER A 124 23.06 7.79 -0.06
CA SER A 124 21.97 7.20 0.70
C SER A 124 21.06 6.29 -0.11
N ALA A 125 21.29 6.13 -1.39
CA ALA A 125 20.63 5.14 -2.25
C ALA A 125 21.07 3.69 -1.97
N SER A 126 21.85 3.45 -0.91
CA SER A 126 22.11 2.10 -0.38
C SER A 126 20.84 1.36 0.02
N ASP A 127 19.72 2.06 0.22
CA ASP A 127 18.47 1.48 0.66
C ASP A 127 17.42 1.25 -0.45
N GLN A 128 17.67 1.72 -1.68
CA GLN A 128 16.84 1.34 -2.83
C GLN A 128 17.71 0.69 -3.89
N PRO A 129 17.36 -0.52 -4.35
CA PRO A 129 17.92 -1.02 -5.59
C PRO A 129 17.35 -0.12 -6.69
N ALA A 130 18.12 0.89 -7.10
CA ALA A 130 17.81 1.59 -8.32
C ALA A 130 17.84 0.53 -9.42
N ASP A 131 16.67 0.15 -9.89
CA ASP A 131 16.54 -0.74 -11.01
C ASP A 131 17.19 -0.06 -12.21
N LEU A 132 18.25 -0.65 -12.74
CA LEU A 132 18.91 -0.12 -13.93
C LEU A 132 18.00 -0.16 -15.15
N THR A 133 16.96 -1.01 -15.14
CA THR A 133 15.83 -0.92 -16.06
C THR A 133 15.04 0.38 -15.89
N PHE A 134 14.96 0.92 -14.70
CA PHE A 134 14.34 2.22 -14.45
C PHE A 134 15.04 3.33 -15.23
N TRP A 135 16.37 3.40 -15.17
CA TRP A 135 17.14 4.44 -15.81
C TRP A 135 17.18 4.32 -17.32
N SER A 136 17.31 3.12 -17.85
CA SER A 136 17.21 2.95 -19.30
C SER A 136 15.82 3.31 -19.84
N ARG A 137 14.78 3.18 -19.03
CA ARG A 137 13.43 3.62 -19.36
C ARG A 137 13.29 5.14 -19.30
N ILE A 138 13.77 5.80 -18.25
CA ILE A 138 13.77 7.28 -18.16
C ILE A 138 14.54 7.88 -19.32
N GLN A 139 15.71 7.35 -19.63
CA GLN A 139 16.51 7.84 -20.75
C GLN A 139 15.81 7.69 -22.09
N ARG A 140 15.16 6.55 -22.34
CA ARG A 140 14.36 6.37 -23.55
C ARG A 140 13.19 7.35 -23.58
N SER A 141 12.55 7.60 -22.44
CA SER A 141 11.48 8.59 -22.32
C SER A 141 12.00 10.01 -22.59
N LEU A 142 13.18 10.37 -22.09
CA LEU A 142 13.85 11.64 -22.39
C LEU A 142 14.16 11.78 -23.87
N ASN A 143 14.77 10.76 -24.48
CA ASN A 143 15.05 10.76 -25.93
C ASN A 143 13.78 10.85 -26.76
N GLN A 144 12.73 10.17 -26.34
CA GLN A 144 11.44 10.25 -27.01
C GLN A 144 10.81 11.64 -26.83
N LEU A 145 10.90 12.23 -25.65
CA LEU A 145 10.45 13.60 -25.39
C LEU A 145 11.18 14.61 -26.29
N CYS A 146 12.52 14.51 -26.40
CA CYS A 146 13.30 15.37 -27.28
C CYS A 146 12.85 15.25 -28.74
N ARG A 147 12.60 14.01 -29.22
CA ARG A 147 12.06 13.79 -30.57
C ARG A 147 10.68 14.41 -30.76
N LEU A 148 9.79 14.27 -29.77
CA LEU A 148 8.46 14.86 -29.83
C LEU A 148 8.48 16.40 -29.80
N LYS A 149 9.42 17.00 -29.03
CA LYS A 149 9.61 18.46 -29.01
C LYS A 149 10.28 19.01 -30.29
N GLN A 150 10.99 18.18 -31.05
CA GLN A 150 11.49 18.53 -32.37
C GLN A 150 10.41 18.46 -33.47
N GLY A 151 9.39 17.63 -33.27
CA GLY A 151 8.25 17.46 -34.14
C GLY A 151 7.10 18.40 -33.76
N LEU A 152 6.51 19.09 -34.73
CA LEU A 152 5.29 19.88 -34.52
C LEU A 152 4.07 18.97 -34.66
N ILE A 153 3.23 18.92 -33.64
CA ILE A 153 1.91 18.31 -33.72
C ILE A 153 0.91 19.34 -34.26
N ARG A 154 0.68 19.30 -35.56
CA ARG A 154 -0.26 20.22 -36.19
C ARG A 154 -1.72 19.88 -35.87
N GLY A 155 -2.61 20.86 -35.88
CA GLY A 155 -4.06 20.68 -35.85
C GLY A 155 -4.77 21.21 -34.60
N ARG A 156 -4.06 21.76 -33.59
CA ARG A 156 -4.70 22.47 -32.46
C ARG A 156 -4.93 23.93 -32.82
N ASP A 157 -6.19 24.37 -32.65
CA ASP A 157 -6.61 25.74 -32.91
C ASP A 157 -7.11 26.40 -31.63
N LYS A 158 -6.48 27.49 -31.19
CA LYS A 158 -6.87 28.28 -30.04
C LYS A 158 -8.28 28.87 -30.14
N LYS A 159 -8.78 29.09 -31.35
CA LYS A 159 -10.16 29.59 -31.58
C LYS A 159 -11.20 28.48 -31.41
N GLN A 160 -10.81 27.22 -31.59
CA GLN A 160 -11.67 26.05 -31.47
C GLN A 160 -11.20 25.09 -30.39
N ARG A 161 -10.78 25.63 -29.23
CA ARG A 161 -10.13 24.89 -28.15
C ARG A 161 -10.78 23.54 -27.85
N LYS A 162 -12.08 23.53 -27.55
CA LYS A 162 -12.79 22.28 -27.18
C LYS A 162 -12.78 21.24 -28.28
N LYS A 163 -12.96 21.65 -29.56
CA LYS A 163 -12.98 20.71 -30.69
C LYS A 163 -11.62 20.14 -31.04
N THR A 164 -10.55 20.92 -30.79
CA THR A 164 -9.18 20.54 -31.14
C THR A 164 -8.32 20.11 -29.95
N PHE A 165 -8.92 19.96 -28.77
CA PHE A 165 -8.22 19.51 -27.59
C PHE A 165 -7.62 18.12 -27.77
N PHE A 166 -8.44 17.15 -28.17
CA PHE A 166 -7.98 15.82 -28.54
C PHE A 166 -7.58 15.76 -30.01
N GLN A 167 -6.40 15.25 -30.28
CA GLN A 167 -5.85 15.06 -31.61
C GLN A 167 -5.62 13.58 -31.89
N ASP A 168 -5.99 13.09 -33.06
CA ASP A 168 -5.85 11.65 -33.39
C ASP A 168 -4.41 11.15 -33.38
N GLY A 169 -3.46 12.01 -33.67
CA GLY A 169 -2.02 11.69 -33.65
C GLY A 169 -1.37 11.78 -32.28
N ASP A 170 -2.05 12.31 -31.23
CA ASP A 170 -1.48 12.50 -29.90
C ASP A 170 -1.83 11.33 -28.99
N PHE A 171 -1.21 10.19 -29.20
CA PHE A 171 -1.39 8.98 -28.37
C PHE A 171 -1.00 9.19 -26.92
N TYR A 172 -0.09 10.10 -26.65
CA TYR A 172 0.38 10.40 -25.28
C TYR A 172 -0.69 11.13 -24.50
N HIS A 173 -1.37 12.06 -25.12
CA HIS A 173 -2.53 12.74 -24.56
C HIS A 173 -3.65 11.74 -24.22
N LYS A 174 -3.98 10.85 -25.16
CA LYS A 174 -4.99 9.79 -24.95
C LYS A 174 -4.64 8.88 -23.76
N ARG A 175 -3.37 8.54 -23.57
CA ARG A 175 -2.92 7.73 -22.42
C ARG A 175 -3.08 8.45 -21.09
N LEU A 176 -2.76 9.73 -21.03
CA LEU A 176 -2.90 10.51 -19.82
C LEU A 176 -4.37 10.69 -19.45
N GLU A 177 -5.22 11.01 -20.43
CA GLU A 177 -6.66 11.17 -20.20
C GLU A 177 -7.34 9.87 -19.78
N LEU A 178 -6.96 8.73 -20.33
CA LEU A 178 -7.43 7.41 -19.87
C LEU A 178 -7.10 7.19 -18.39
N LEU A 179 -5.89 7.52 -17.94
CA LEU A 179 -5.50 7.41 -16.53
C LEU A 179 -6.28 8.40 -15.67
N ARG A 180 -6.51 9.61 -16.18
CA ARG A 180 -7.29 10.65 -15.53
C ARG A 180 -8.74 10.24 -15.33
N GLU A 181 -9.42 9.80 -16.38
CA GLU A 181 -10.81 9.36 -16.27
C GLU A 181 -10.97 8.23 -15.26
N LEU A 182 -10.11 7.23 -15.29
CA LEU A 182 -10.12 6.13 -14.34
C LEU A 182 -9.76 6.55 -12.91
N PHE A 183 -9.04 7.63 -12.73
CA PHE A 183 -8.77 8.19 -11.41
C PHE A 183 -10.00 8.89 -10.83
N PHE A 184 -10.69 9.70 -11.63
CA PHE A 184 -11.85 10.48 -11.19
C PHE A 184 -13.15 9.68 -11.17
N ASP A 185 -13.34 8.78 -12.14
CA ASP A 185 -14.52 7.92 -12.23
C ASP A 185 -14.12 6.45 -12.26
N ARG A 186 -14.23 5.81 -11.12
CA ARG A 186 -13.90 4.39 -10.95
C ARG A 186 -15.08 3.46 -11.22
N SER A 187 -16.23 3.99 -11.61
CA SER A 187 -17.36 3.19 -12.10
C SER A 187 -17.14 2.63 -13.50
N ILE A 188 -16.13 3.17 -14.20
CA ILE A 188 -15.81 2.79 -15.57
C ILE A 188 -15.17 1.40 -15.62
N VAL A 189 -15.69 0.55 -16.49
CA VAL A 189 -15.11 -0.78 -16.75
C VAL A 189 -13.83 -0.64 -17.56
N ILE A 190 -12.70 -1.12 -17.02
CA ILE A 190 -11.36 -0.99 -17.66
C ILE A 190 -11.39 -1.47 -19.11
N LYS A 191 -12.08 -2.57 -19.43
CA LYS A 191 -12.13 -3.12 -20.78
C LYS A 191 -12.81 -2.15 -21.76
N GLU A 192 -13.85 -1.49 -21.33
CA GLU A 192 -14.65 -0.58 -22.16
C GLU A 192 -13.89 0.71 -22.46
N ILE A 193 -13.29 1.32 -21.43
CA ILE A 193 -12.51 2.54 -21.62
C ILE A 193 -11.23 2.27 -22.44
N CYS A 194 -10.60 1.12 -22.25
CA CYS A 194 -9.45 0.73 -23.08
C CYS A 194 -9.83 0.61 -24.56
N LEU A 195 -11.01 0.06 -24.85
CA LEU A 195 -11.53 -0.03 -26.22
C LEU A 195 -11.79 1.36 -26.78
N GLN A 196 -12.43 2.25 -26.00
CA GLN A 196 -12.71 3.63 -26.38
C GLN A 196 -11.44 4.41 -26.75
N TYR A 197 -10.36 4.23 -25.98
CA TYR A 197 -9.07 4.88 -26.23
C TYR A 197 -8.15 4.12 -27.20
N GLY A 198 -8.58 2.95 -27.72
CA GLY A 198 -7.79 2.12 -28.62
C GLY A 198 -6.53 1.53 -27.98
N ILE A 199 -6.58 1.25 -26.69
CA ILE A 199 -5.45 0.72 -25.90
C ILE A 199 -5.77 -0.72 -25.49
N SER A 200 -4.83 -1.67 -25.73
CA SER A 200 -5.04 -3.05 -25.30
C SER A 200 -4.96 -3.15 -23.77
N LEU A 201 -5.70 -4.10 -23.18
CA LEU A 201 -5.65 -4.37 -21.74
C LEU A 201 -4.22 -4.60 -21.21
N THR A 202 -3.40 -5.32 -21.99
CA THR A 202 -2.00 -5.54 -21.63
C THR A 202 -1.21 -4.23 -21.60
N SER A 203 -1.43 -3.35 -22.57
CA SER A 203 -0.81 -2.02 -22.62
C SER A 203 -1.30 -1.13 -21.50
N TYR A 204 -2.56 -1.22 -21.13
CA TYR A 204 -3.13 -0.50 -20.01
C TYR A 204 -2.47 -0.91 -18.67
N TYR A 205 -2.44 -2.20 -18.35
CA TYR A 205 -1.82 -2.64 -17.09
C TYR A 205 -0.34 -2.26 -17.01
N ARG A 206 0.38 -2.36 -18.14
CA ARG A 206 1.76 -1.89 -18.22
C ARG A 206 1.86 -0.38 -18.01
N LEU A 207 0.99 0.41 -18.63
CA LEU A 207 0.95 1.86 -18.47
C LEU A 207 0.70 2.26 -17.02
N VAL A 208 -0.25 1.62 -16.33
CA VAL A 208 -0.54 1.87 -14.91
C VAL A 208 0.67 1.51 -14.04
N GLU A 209 1.30 0.38 -14.29
CA GLU A 209 2.49 -0.06 -13.56
C GLU A 209 3.67 0.89 -13.79
N ASP A 210 3.92 1.29 -15.03
CA ASP A 210 4.95 2.26 -15.39
C ASP A 210 4.61 3.66 -14.84
N TYR A 211 3.35 4.08 -14.84
CA TYR A 211 2.93 5.38 -14.30
C TYR A 211 3.15 5.46 -12.78
N ARG A 212 2.96 4.38 -12.06
CA ARG A 212 3.29 4.30 -10.62
C ARG A 212 4.77 4.49 -10.36
N LEU A 213 5.62 3.98 -11.25
CA LEU A 213 7.07 4.05 -11.12
C LEU A 213 7.67 5.37 -11.64
N PHE A 214 7.10 5.93 -12.71
CA PHE A 214 7.70 7.03 -13.47
C PHE A 214 6.81 8.28 -13.56
N GLY A 215 5.61 8.22 -12.98
CA GLY A 215 4.63 9.30 -13.15
C GLY A 215 4.30 9.57 -14.61
N PRO A 216 4.04 10.83 -15.01
CA PRO A 216 3.70 11.21 -16.38
C PRO A 216 4.74 10.81 -17.43
N TRP A 217 6.00 10.58 -17.05
CA TRP A 217 7.03 10.09 -17.95
C TRP A 217 6.69 8.73 -18.57
N ALA A 218 5.93 7.89 -17.86
CA ALA A 218 5.46 6.60 -18.39
C ALA A 218 4.53 6.76 -19.58
N VAL A 219 3.81 7.87 -19.65
CA VAL A 219 2.89 8.16 -20.77
C VAL A 219 3.66 8.35 -22.07
N ILE A 220 4.86 8.97 -21.99
CA ILE A 220 5.73 9.24 -23.14
C ILE A 220 6.61 8.03 -23.48
N ALA A 221 6.82 7.11 -22.55
CA ALA A 221 7.69 5.97 -22.77
C ALA A 221 7.26 5.20 -24.03
N ALA A 222 8.21 5.06 -24.95
CA ALA A 222 8.03 4.20 -26.12
C ALA A 222 7.75 2.76 -25.67
N ASN A 223 6.92 2.03 -26.40
CA ASN A 223 6.77 0.59 -26.21
C ASN A 223 8.15 -0.05 -26.22
N LEU A 224 8.56 -0.55 -25.05
CA LEU A 224 9.81 -1.29 -24.95
C LEU A 224 9.65 -2.58 -25.74
N PRO A 225 10.51 -2.86 -26.71
CA PRO A 225 10.63 -4.22 -27.21
C PRO A 225 10.99 -5.12 -26.01
N GLY A 226 10.25 -6.19 -25.82
CA GLY A 226 10.24 -7.13 -24.72
C GLY A 226 11.45 -7.17 -23.80
N LYS A 227 11.32 -7.86 -22.65
CA LYS A 227 12.33 -8.00 -21.58
C LYS A 227 13.74 -7.81 -22.10
N GLU A 228 14.50 -6.88 -21.53
CA GLU A 228 15.94 -6.79 -21.84
C GLU A 228 16.53 -8.21 -21.76
N ALA A 229 17.08 -8.68 -22.85
CA ALA A 229 17.59 -10.04 -22.95
C ALA A 229 18.78 -10.31 -22.00
N MET A 230 19.19 -9.29 -21.24
CA MET A 230 20.40 -9.32 -20.42
C MET A 230 20.26 -8.37 -19.23
N SER A 231 20.62 -8.86 -18.04
CA SER A 231 20.69 -8.03 -16.84
C SER A 231 21.88 -7.04 -16.94
N SER A 232 21.75 -5.91 -16.25
CA SER A 232 22.81 -4.89 -16.22
C SER A 232 24.12 -5.40 -15.62
N GLY A 233 24.08 -6.33 -14.67
CA GLY A 233 25.28 -6.98 -14.14
C GLY A 233 25.96 -7.87 -15.18
N THR A 234 25.19 -8.58 -15.99
CA THR A 234 25.72 -9.36 -17.12
C THR A 234 26.32 -8.44 -18.17
N GLU A 235 25.65 -7.31 -18.47
CA GLU A 235 26.16 -6.30 -19.41
C GLU A 235 27.51 -5.72 -18.95
N LEU A 236 27.59 -5.31 -17.67
CA LEU A 236 28.82 -4.81 -17.07
C LEU A 236 29.94 -5.86 -17.13
N ASN A 237 29.63 -7.10 -16.79
CA ASN A 237 30.61 -8.18 -16.85
C ASN A 237 31.16 -8.41 -18.28
N ILE A 238 30.30 -8.34 -19.29
CA ILE A 238 30.71 -8.42 -20.70
C ILE A 238 31.64 -7.24 -21.06
N ILE A 239 31.31 -6.00 -20.63
CA ILE A 239 32.13 -4.82 -20.85
C ILE A 239 33.51 -5.01 -20.25
N LEU A 240 33.59 -5.37 -18.99
CA LEU A 240 34.83 -5.52 -18.26
C LEU A 240 35.72 -6.64 -18.83
N GLN A 241 35.13 -7.79 -19.16
CA GLN A 241 35.85 -8.90 -19.78
C GLN A 241 36.34 -8.54 -21.21
N LYS A 242 35.55 -7.78 -21.96
CA LYS A 242 35.96 -7.34 -23.30
C LYS A 242 37.08 -6.29 -23.24
N LEU A 243 37.12 -5.46 -22.21
CA LEU A 243 38.26 -4.53 -21.97
C LEU A 243 39.54 -5.28 -21.62
N ARG A 244 39.46 -6.38 -20.85
CA ARG A 244 40.60 -7.24 -20.51
C ARG A 244 41.09 -8.07 -21.70
N HIS A 245 40.14 -8.59 -22.47
CA HIS A 245 40.39 -9.51 -23.59
C HIS A 245 39.73 -8.98 -24.86
N PRO A 246 40.28 -7.91 -25.47
CA PRO A 246 39.70 -7.29 -26.65
C PRO A 246 39.52 -8.21 -27.84
N SER A 247 40.34 -9.24 -27.96
CA SER A 247 40.27 -10.26 -29.01
C SER A 247 39.10 -11.21 -28.91
N PHE A 248 38.42 -11.33 -27.70
CA PHE A 248 37.34 -12.27 -27.50
C PHE A 248 36.16 -11.95 -28.42
N SER A 249 35.76 -12.98 -29.20
CA SER A 249 34.53 -12.92 -29.96
C SER A 249 33.30 -13.05 -29.03
N ALA A 250 32.13 -12.62 -29.50
CA ALA A 250 30.89 -12.76 -28.75
C ALA A 250 30.60 -14.23 -28.40
N GLN A 251 30.99 -15.19 -29.24
CA GLN A 251 30.80 -16.60 -28.95
C GLN A 251 31.76 -17.11 -27.86
N GLN A 252 32.99 -16.65 -27.85
CA GLN A 252 33.93 -16.92 -26.76
C GLN A 252 33.47 -16.32 -25.47
N MET A 253 32.94 -15.08 -25.49
CA MET A 253 32.39 -14.41 -24.33
C MET A 253 31.22 -15.18 -23.70
N VAL A 254 30.28 -15.71 -24.53
CA VAL A 254 29.20 -16.56 -24.07
C VAL A 254 29.72 -17.82 -23.37
N LYS A 255 30.76 -18.45 -23.92
CA LYS A 255 31.38 -19.66 -23.33
C LYS A 255 32.10 -19.35 -22.02
N VAL A 256 32.96 -18.33 -22.01
CA VAL A 256 33.80 -17.99 -20.84
C VAL A 256 32.95 -17.55 -19.66
N LEU A 257 31.93 -16.72 -19.90
CA LEU A 257 31.04 -16.20 -18.86
C LEU A 257 29.83 -17.12 -18.60
N LYS A 258 29.73 -18.26 -19.29
CA LYS A 258 28.59 -19.21 -19.18
C LYS A 258 27.22 -18.51 -19.28
N LEU A 259 27.08 -17.60 -20.25
CA LEU A 259 25.90 -16.76 -20.39
C LEU A 259 24.72 -17.55 -20.96
N ARG A 260 23.53 -17.28 -20.41
CA ARG A 260 22.27 -17.83 -20.94
C ARG A 260 21.65 -16.94 -22.02
N CYS A 261 22.45 -16.23 -22.80
CA CYS A 261 22.02 -15.36 -23.88
C CYS A 261 22.71 -15.72 -25.21
N SER A 262 22.12 -15.24 -26.31
CA SER A 262 22.67 -15.49 -27.64
C SER A 262 23.91 -14.64 -27.90
N ARG A 263 24.79 -15.13 -28.79
CA ARG A 263 25.93 -14.34 -29.28
C ARG A 263 25.53 -12.98 -29.86
N TYR A 264 24.35 -12.88 -30.43
CA TYR A 264 23.81 -11.63 -30.98
C TYR A 264 23.51 -10.59 -29.89
N ALA A 265 23.06 -11.04 -28.70
CA ALA A 265 22.87 -10.14 -27.57
C ALA A 265 24.19 -9.57 -27.06
N VAL A 266 25.24 -10.39 -27.00
CA VAL A 266 26.61 -9.98 -26.64
C VAL A 266 27.18 -9.00 -27.70
N ASN A 267 27.00 -9.27 -28.98
CA ASN A 267 27.44 -8.35 -30.04
C ASN A 267 26.74 -6.98 -29.92
N ARG A 268 25.46 -6.93 -29.56
CA ARG A 268 24.75 -5.66 -29.28
C ARG A 268 25.39 -4.87 -28.13
N VAL A 269 25.89 -5.54 -27.10
CA VAL A 269 26.67 -4.89 -26.03
C VAL A 269 27.96 -4.34 -26.57
N PHE A 270 28.72 -5.11 -27.35
CA PHE A 270 29.98 -4.62 -27.98
C PHE A 270 29.73 -3.37 -28.81
N THR A 271 28.72 -3.38 -29.67
CA THR A 271 28.37 -2.22 -30.50
C THR A 271 27.93 -1.03 -29.65
N ARG A 272 27.07 -1.25 -28.65
CA ARG A 272 26.56 -0.18 -27.78
C ARG A 272 27.70 0.55 -27.05
N TRP A 273 28.70 -0.17 -26.59
CA TRP A 273 29.80 0.38 -25.80
C TRP A 273 31.09 0.66 -26.59
N GLY A 274 31.04 0.56 -27.91
CA GLY A 274 32.20 0.81 -28.79
C GLY A 274 33.32 -0.23 -28.63
N LEU A 275 32.99 -1.44 -28.20
CA LEU A 275 33.95 -2.52 -27.89
C LEU A 275 34.16 -3.49 -29.06
N THR A 276 33.90 -3.07 -30.28
CA THR A 276 34.01 -3.93 -31.48
C THR A 276 35.46 -4.10 -31.98
N ASP A 277 36.35 -3.17 -31.63
CA ASP A 277 37.78 -3.27 -32.02
C ASP A 277 38.45 -4.41 -31.24
N LYS A 278 38.99 -5.37 -31.99
CA LYS A 278 39.69 -6.53 -31.48
C LYS A 278 41.19 -6.31 -31.22
N ASN A 279 41.76 -5.26 -31.86
CA ASN A 279 43.15 -4.93 -31.79
C ASN A 279 43.52 -3.90 -30.71
N ARG A 280 42.50 -3.50 -29.96
CA ARG A 280 42.65 -2.60 -28.82
C ARG A 280 43.60 -3.20 -27.77
N ALA A 281 44.43 -2.36 -27.14
CA ALA A 281 45.25 -2.79 -26.03
C ALA A 281 44.41 -3.28 -24.85
N PRO A 282 44.74 -4.41 -24.24
CA PRO A 282 44.08 -4.85 -23.00
C PRO A 282 44.20 -3.81 -21.91
N VAL A 283 43.14 -3.61 -21.17
CA VAL A 283 43.10 -2.69 -20.02
C VAL A 283 43.27 -3.51 -18.74
N ALA A 284 44.30 -3.20 -17.97
CA ALA A 284 44.54 -3.80 -16.68
C ALA A 284 43.58 -3.17 -15.65
N LEU A 285 42.42 -3.83 -15.42
CA LEU A 285 41.41 -3.39 -14.46
C LEU A 285 41.57 -4.06 -13.09
N ASP A 286 42.58 -4.90 -12.94
CA ASP A 286 42.81 -5.75 -11.78
C ASP A 286 43.01 -4.93 -10.50
N HIS A 287 43.70 -3.79 -10.64
CA HIS A 287 43.97 -2.90 -9.51
C HIS A 287 42.72 -2.16 -9.00
N TYR A 288 41.66 -2.07 -9.79
CA TYR A 288 40.46 -1.32 -9.46
C TYR A 288 39.28 -2.20 -9.03
N CYS A 289 39.41 -3.48 -9.28
CA CYS A 289 38.33 -4.44 -9.04
C CYS A 289 38.71 -5.55 -8.06
N SER A 290 39.96 -5.60 -7.59
CA SER A 290 40.48 -6.68 -6.75
C SER A 290 40.75 -6.27 -5.29
N MET A 291 39.94 -5.40 -4.69
CA MET A 291 40.26 -4.93 -3.34
C MET A 291 39.81 -5.85 -2.20
N ASP A 292 39.40 -7.07 -2.45
CA ASP A 292 39.13 -8.00 -1.33
C ASP A 292 39.17 -9.46 -1.77
N THR A 293 40.30 -9.98 -2.19
CA THR A 293 40.53 -11.43 -2.00
C THR A 293 41.98 -11.80 -2.17
N THR A 294 42.51 -12.51 -1.20
CA THR A 294 43.73 -13.30 -1.19
C THR A 294 43.66 -14.53 -2.11
N GLU A 295 42.80 -14.57 -3.11
CA GLU A 295 42.70 -15.63 -4.11
C GLU A 295 42.41 -15.02 -5.48
N ASP A 296 43.26 -15.40 -6.44
CA ASP A 296 43.17 -15.16 -7.87
C ASP A 296 41.86 -15.67 -8.50
N LYS A 297 40.73 -15.12 -8.15
CA LYS A 297 39.48 -15.42 -8.85
C LYS A 297 39.24 -14.35 -9.91
N PRO A 298 39.26 -14.77 -11.20
CA PRO A 298 39.01 -13.85 -12.30
C PRO A 298 37.63 -13.18 -12.13
N PHE A 299 37.44 -12.07 -12.79
CA PHE A 299 36.27 -11.20 -12.81
C PHE A 299 34.88 -11.85 -13.02
N THR A 300 34.80 -13.15 -13.17
CA THR A 300 33.63 -14.01 -13.01
C THR A 300 32.90 -13.75 -11.70
N SER A 301 33.58 -13.10 -10.74
CA SER A 301 33.05 -12.80 -9.41
C SER A 301 31.99 -11.66 -9.37
N ILE A 302 31.84 -10.77 -10.37
CA ILE A 302 30.76 -9.76 -10.32
C ILE A 302 29.42 -10.39 -10.70
N THR A 303 29.39 -11.27 -11.68
CA THR A 303 28.21 -12.08 -11.97
C THR A 303 27.94 -13.06 -10.81
N SER A 304 29.02 -13.61 -10.23
CA SER A 304 28.95 -14.44 -9.03
C SER A 304 28.53 -13.65 -7.80
N ALA A 305 28.92 -12.37 -7.64
CA ALA A 305 28.44 -11.54 -6.53
C ALA A 305 26.95 -11.19 -6.68
N TYR A 306 26.46 -11.02 -7.89
CA TYR A 306 25.03 -10.83 -8.16
C TYR A 306 24.25 -12.16 -8.06
N HIS A 307 24.82 -13.25 -8.50
CA HIS A 307 24.31 -14.60 -8.25
C HIS A 307 24.56 -15.04 -6.81
N LEU A 308 25.66 -14.67 -6.18
CA LEU A 308 25.91 -14.89 -4.75
C LEU A 308 25.01 -14.01 -3.88
N TYR A 309 24.69 -12.81 -4.30
CA TYR A 309 23.67 -12.01 -3.60
C TYR A 309 22.27 -12.64 -3.73
N SER A 310 21.89 -13.14 -4.89
CA SER A 310 20.66 -13.92 -5.07
C SER A 310 20.76 -15.34 -4.50
N GLU A 311 21.91 -16.00 -4.58
CA GLU A 311 22.17 -17.28 -3.92
C GLU A 311 22.43 -17.13 -2.43
N GLN A 312 23.07 -16.08 -1.98
CA GLN A 312 23.26 -15.76 -0.57
C GLN A 312 21.93 -15.38 0.07
N THR A 313 21.05 -14.73 -0.66
CA THR A 313 19.68 -14.46 -0.26
C THR A 313 18.82 -15.73 -0.25
N LEU A 314 19.01 -16.63 -1.20
CA LEU A 314 18.41 -17.98 -1.22
C LEU A 314 19.02 -18.89 -0.13
N LEU A 315 20.30 -18.79 0.13
CA LEU A 315 21.00 -19.49 1.21
C LEU A 315 20.64 -18.92 2.58
N GLU A 316 20.43 -17.62 2.70
CA GLU A 316 19.92 -17.00 3.91
C GLU A 316 18.47 -17.38 4.18
N SER A 317 17.60 -17.45 3.18
CA SER A 317 16.24 -17.93 3.35
C SER A 317 16.21 -19.43 3.68
N ARG A 318 17.06 -20.24 3.05
CA ARG A 318 17.27 -21.65 3.42
C ARG A 318 17.89 -21.79 4.80
N ARG A 319 18.81 -20.92 5.19
CA ARG A 319 19.40 -20.85 6.54
C ARG A 319 18.37 -20.46 7.58
N ILE A 320 17.49 -19.50 7.32
CA ILE A 320 16.42 -19.07 8.22
C ILE A 320 15.51 -20.26 8.53
N ASN A 321 15.04 -20.99 7.52
CA ASN A 321 14.22 -22.19 7.74
C ASN A 321 15.00 -23.33 8.45
N ARG A 322 16.25 -23.55 8.10
CA ARG A 322 17.13 -24.50 8.78
C ARG A 322 17.43 -24.04 10.21
N HIS A 323 17.53 -22.75 10.46
CA HIS A 323 17.65 -22.21 11.81
C HIS A 323 16.42 -22.47 12.66
N PHE A 324 15.21 -22.35 12.12
CA PHE A 324 14.01 -22.68 12.86
C PHE A 324 13.98 -24.18 13.25
N GLU A 325 14.31 -25.06 12.32
CA GLU A 325 14.41 -26.51 12.61
C GLU A 325 15.51 -26.82 13.65
N LEU A 326 16.66 -26.16 13.56
CA LEU A 326 17.74 -26.29 14.55
C LEU A 326 17.32 -25.74 15.92
N LEU A 327 16.55 -24.65 15.95
CA LEU A 327 15.97 -24.12 17.18
C LEU A 327 14.95 -25.08 17.78
N CYS A 328 14.06 -25.67 16.98
CA CYS A 328 13.14 -26.69 17.44
C CYS A 328 13.88 -27.89 18.08
N LYS A 329 14.97 -28.36 17.47
CA LYS A 329 15.80 -29.42 18.03
C LYS A 329 16.44 -28.99 19.38
N LYS A 330 16.93 -27.78 19.48
CA LYS A 330 17.48 -27.23 20.72
C LYS A 330 16.41 -27.09 21.80
N MET A 331 15.16 -26.71 21.42
CA MET A 331 14.05 -26.59 22.35
C MET A 331 13.60 -27.94 22.96
N GLN A 332 14.05 -29.07 22.44
CA GLN A 332 13.80 -30.38 23.05
C GLN A 332 14.62 -30.57 24.34
N THR A 333 15.78 -29.94 24.44
CA THR A 333 16.69 -30.08 25.57
C THR A 333 16.86 -28.81 26.39
N HIS A 334 16.59 -27.66 25.84
CA HIS A 334 16.79 -26.34 26.48
C HIS A 334 15.57 -25.46 26.30
N ALA A 335 15.17 -24.76 27.36
CA ALA A 335 14.13 -23.75 27.31
C ALA A 335 14.64 -22.45 26.66
N TYR A 336 13.80 -21.83 25.82
CA TYR A 336 14.03 -20.49 25.29
C TYR A 336 13.25 -19.47 26.12
N HIS A 337 13.96 -18.52 26.74
CA HIS A 337 13.34 -17.45 27.52
C HIS A 337 13.04 -16.25 26.62
N LEU A 338 11.82 -15.77 26.66
CA LEU A 338 11.26 -14.72 25.80
C LEU A 338 10.31 -13.82 26.62
N CYS A 339 9.89 -12.68 26.03
CA CYS A 339 9.12 -11.67 26.75
C CYS A 339 7.71 -11.41 26.21
N ASP A 340 7.44 -11.70 24.95
CA ASP A 340 6.16 -11.36 24.29
C ASP A 340 5.45 -12.61 23.78
N PRO A 341 4.64 -13.31 24.60
CA PRO A 341 3.99 -14.56 24.22
C PRO A 341 2.85 -14.42 23.20
N GLY A 342 2.27 -13.24 23.06
CA GLY A 342 1.08 -13.00 22.24
C GLY A 342 1.17 -13.54 20.82
N PRO A 343 2.22 -13.25 20.04
CA PRO A 343 2.38 -13.80 18.69
C PRO A 343 2.31 -15.32 18.61
N LEU A 344 2.90 -16.02 19.60
CA LEU A 344 2.87 -17.49 19.67
C LEU A 344 1.49 -18.03 20.02
N ILE A 345 0.81 -17.42 21.00
CA ILE A 345 -0.57 -17.78 21.42
C ILE A 345 -1.54 -17.63 20.25
N LEU A 346 -1.37 -16.58 19.44
CA LEU A 346 -2.25 -16.26 18.32
C LEU A 346 -1.94 -17.04 17.04
N ALA A 347 -0.84 -17.79 16.96
CA ALA A 347 -0.39 -18.42 15.72
C ALA A 347 -1.42 -19.39 15.11
N SER A 348 -2.12 -20.19 15.92
CA SER A 348 -3.12 -21.13 15.41
C SER A 348 -4.37 -20.41 14.87
N PHE A 349 -4.69 -19.22 15.36
CA PHE A 349 -5.81 -18.42 14.88
C PHE A 349 -5.48 -17.74 13.54
N VAL A 350 -4.21 -17.32 13.32
CA VAL A 350 -3.74 -16.89 12.00
C VAL A 350 -3.80 -18.05 11.00
N ASN A 351 -3.44 -19.27 11.45
CA ASN A 351 -3.50 -20.47 10.62
C ASN A 351 -4.94 -20.78 10.16
N ASP A 352 -5.93 -20.61 11.02
CA ASP A 352 -7.35 -20.83 10.70
C ASP A 352 -7.87 -19.89 9.61
N LEU A 353 -7.29 -18.70 9.49
CA LEU A 353 -7.60 -17.73 8.43
C LEU A 353 -6.98 -18.08 7.08
N GLY A 354 -6.21 -19.17 6.97
CA GLY A 354 -5.70 -19.66 5.71
C GLY A 354 -4.65 -18.75 5.03
N VAL A 355 -3.95 -17.90 5.79
CA VAL A 355 -3.04 -16.88 5.24
C VAL A 355 -1.95 -17.49 4.36
N VAL A 356 -1.36 -18.62 4.77
CA VAL A 356 -0.30 -19.28 4.02
C VAL A 356 -0.84 -19.84 2.69
N GLN A 357 -1.99 -20.51 2.72
CA GLN A 357 -2.64 -21.06 1.54
C GLN A 357 -3.03 -19.96 0.54
N ALA A 358 -3.59 -18.85 1.05
CA ALA A 358 -3.94 -17.71 0.22
C ALA A 358 -2.69 -17.09 -0.43
N MET A 359 -1.59 -16.95 0.31
CA MET A 359 -0.32 -16.45 -0.22
C MET A 359 0.25 -17.37 -1.32
N GLU A 360 0.17 -18.68 -1.14
CA GLU A 360 0.59 -19.64 -2.16
C GLU A 360 -0.28 -19.60 -3.42
N SER A 361 -1.59 -19.38 -3.26
CA SER A 361 -2.55 -19.34 -4.37
C SER A 361 -2.47 -18.06 -5.18
N TYR A 362 -2.40 -16.90 -4.51
CA TYR A 362 -2.59 -15.59 -5.13
C TYR A 362 -1.35 -14.70 -5.11
N GLY A 363 -0.35 -15.02 -4.30
CA GLY A 363 0.85 -14.22 -4.17
C GLY A 363 1.69 -14.12 -5.45
N PRO A 364 2.64 -13.19 -5.53
CA PRO A 364 3.51 -13.03 -6.68
C PRO A 364 4.27 -14.33 -7.00
N PRO A 365 4.27 -14.81 -8.25
CA PRO A 365 4.93 -16.07 -8.62
C PRO A 365 6.43 -16.10 -8.29
N ARG A 366 7.09 -14.94 -8.28
CA ARG A 366 8.52 -14.80 -7.95
C ARG A 366 8.81 -15.05 -6.47
N LEU A 367 7.82 -14.79 -5.61
CA LEU A 367 7.94 -14.93 -4.16
C LEU A 367 7.19 -16.17 -3.64
N ARG A 368 6.66 -17.03 -4.53
CA ARG A 368 5.94 -18.24 -4.13
C ARG A 368 6.82 -19.15 -3.30
N GLY A 369 6.20 -19.75 -2.30
CA GLY A 369 6.83 -20.65 -1.36
C GLY A 369 7.00 -20.03 0.03
N LYS A 370 7.94 -20.57 0.80
CA LYS A 370 8.16 -20.21 2.21
C LYS A 370 8.44 -18.70 2.42
N GLU A 371 9.05 -18.03 1.46
CA GLU A 371 9.45 -16.62 1.57
C GLU A 371 8.25 -15.67 1.58
N LEU A 372 7.28 -15.91 0.71
CA LEU A 372 6.08 -15.08 0.60
C LEU A 372 5.19 -15.22 1.84
N SER A 373 4.99 -16.46 2.29
CA SER A 373 4.23 -16.74 3.50
C SER A 373 4.90 -16.10 4.73
N ASN A 374 6.22 -16.19 4.83
CA ASN A 374 6.98 -15.57 5.92
C ASN A 374 6.87 -14.04 5.93
N LEU A 375 6.83 -13.40 4.76
CA LEU A 375 6.63 -11.95 4.64
C LEU A 375 5.30 -11.50 5.26
N ALA A 376 4.21 -12.18 4.92
CA ALA A 376 2.88 -11.89 5.45
C ALA A 376 2.81 -12.20 6.95
N LEU A 377 3.26 -13.39 7.37
CA LEU A 377 3.26 -13.81 8.76
C LEU A 377 4.09 -12.87 9.65
N LEU A 378 5.29 -12.48 9.19
CA LEU A 378 6.13 -11.54 9.92
C LEU A 378 5.42 -10.21 10.17
N ASN A 379 4.72 -9.67 9.15
CA ASN A 379 4.00 -8.41 9.31
C ASN A 379 2.76 -8.56 10.20
N VAL A 380 2.00 -9.64 10.05
CA VAL A 380 0.85 -9.93 10.91
C VAL A 380 1.27 -10.08 12.38
N PHE A 381 2.30 -10.89 12.65
CA PHE A 381 2.79 -11.09 14.03
C PHE A 381 3.49 -9.86 14.60
N ARG A 382 4.11 -9.03 13.76
CA ARG A 382 4.58 -7.71 14.16
C ARG A 382 3.44 -6.86 14.73
N ILE A 383 2.32 -6.80 14.01
CA ILE A 383 1.14 -6.05 14.43
C ILE A 383 0.58 -6.66 15.72
N LEU A 384 0.35 -7.97 15.76
CA LEU A 384 -0.19 -8.66 16.93
C LEU A 384 0.71 -8.55 18.16
N GLY A 385 2.02 -8.52 17.97
CA GLY A 385 3.02 -8.38 19.02
C GLY A 385 3.31 -6.94 19.46
N GLY A 386 2.55 -5.95 19.00
CA GLY A 386 2.69 -4.57 19.47
C GLY A 386 3.79 -3.74 18.81
N TYR A 387 4.48 -4.27 17.82
CA TYR A 387 5.56 -3.55 17.14
C TYR A 387 5.02 -2.67 16.02
N ARG A 388 5.12 -1.37 16.19
CA ARG A 388 4.56 -0.36 15.27
C ARG A 388 5.12 -0.47 13.85
N ARG A 389 6.42 -0.76 13.70
CA ARG A 389 7.13 -0.79 12.42
C ARG A 389 8.10 -1.97 12.33
N ILE A 390 8.39 -2.41 11.11
CA ILE A 390 9.39 -3.46 10.85
C ILE A 390 10.77 -3.11 11.45
N ASN A 391 11.13 -1.83 11.47
CA ASN A 391 12.40 -1.38 12.08
C ASN A 391 12.52 -1.73 13.57
N HIS A 392 11.39 -1.75 14.27
CA HIS A 392 11.40 -2.07 15.68
C HIS A 392 11.76 -3.53 15.94
N LEU A 393 11.49 -4.42 14.99
CA LEU A 393 11.89 -5.83 15.07
C LEU A 393 13.42 -6.00 15.01
N SER A 394 14.11 -5.22 14.16
CA SER A 394 15.57 -5.33 14.01
C SER A 394 16.35 -4.91 15.26
N ASN A 395 15.76 -4.02 16.05
CA ASN A 395 16.37 -3.51 17.29
C ASN A 395 15.93 -4.31 18.54
N ASN A 396 14.98 -5.24 18.36
CA ASN A 396 14.44 -6.02 19.46
C ASN A 396 15.23 -7.33 19.66
N ARG A 397 15.59 -7.62 20.91
CA ARG A 397 16.22 -8.88 21.30
C ARG A 397 15.22 -10.03 21.44
N ASP A 398 13.94 -9.73 21.61
CA ASP A 398 12.89 -10.74 21.68
C ASP A 398 12.62 -11.35 20.30
N ARG A 399 12.58 -12.67 20.24
CA ARG A 399 12.41 -13.46 19.02
C ARG A 399 11.01 -14.03 18.86
N SER A 400 10.07 -13.67 19.72
CA SER A 400 8.70 -14.22 19.71
C SER A 400 8.01 -14.05 18.36
N VAL A 401 8.11 -12.86 17.73
CA VAL A 401 7.55 -12.60 16.40
C VAL A 401 8.22 -13.46 15.33
N ALA A 402 9.55 -13.62 15.37
CA ALA A 402 10.26 -14.48 14.42
C ALA A 402 9.84 -15.94 14.56
N LEU A 403 9.78 -16.45 15.79
CA LEU A 403 9.36 -17.82 16.09
C LEU A 403 7.90 -18.06 15.70
N ALA A 404 7.01 -17.13 16.02
CA ALA A 404 5.60 -17.20 15.60
C ALA A 404 5.46 -17.28 14.07
N SER A 405 6.33 -16.59 13.32
CA SER A 405 6.37 -16.63 11.86
C SER A 405 7.10 -17.86 11.29
N GLY A 406 7.55 -18.81 12.11
CA GLY A 406 8.34 -19.95 11.66
C GLY A 406 9.77 -19.60 11.25
N LEU A 407 10.30 -18.52 11.77
CA LEU A 407 11.65 -18.03 11.50
C LEU A 407 12.53 -18.20 12.74
N GLY A 408 13.79 -18.54 12.52
CA GLY A 408 14.76 -18.57 13.65
C GLY A 408 15.33 -17.20 13.98
N MET A 409 15.23 -16.25 13.03
CA MET A 409 15.73 -14.89 13.12
C MET A 409 15.03 -14.00 12.10
N PHE A 410 15.09 -12.70 12.31
CA PHE A 410 14.57 -11.73 11.34
C PHE A 410 15.47 -11.63 10.12
N GLY A 411 14.85 -11.48 8.94
CA GLY A 411 15.53 -11.08 7.72
C GLY A 411 15.89 -9.57 7.72
N THR A 412 16.53 -9.12 6.65
CA THR A 412 16.85 -7.70 6.51
C THR A 412 15.59 -6.87 6.20
N ARG A 413 15.53 -5.67 6.78
CA ARG A 413 14.48 -4.69 6.54
C ARG A 413 14.32 -4.37 5.04
N SER A 414 15.43 -4.19 4.33
CA SER A 414 15.43 -3.84 2.92
C SER A 414 14.68 -4.88 2.08
N ARG A 415 14.90 -6.16 2.37
CA ARG A 415 14.21 -7.26 1.70
C ARG A 415 12.69 -7.22 1.93
N TYR A 416 12.27 -6.99 3.17
CA TYR A 416 10.84 -6.85 3.48
C TYR A 416 10.16 -5.79 2.60
N TYR A 417 10.81 -4.62 2.46
CA TYR A 417 10.27 -3.55 1.63
C TYR A 417 10.29 -3.88 0.14
N GLN A 418 11.31 -4.55 -0.35
CA GLN A 418 11.40 -4.99 -1.74
C GLN A 418 10.30 -6.01 -2.08
N ASP A 419 10.13 -7.01 -1.24
CA ASP A 419 9.16 -8.08 -1.48
C ASP A 419 7.71 -7.56 -1.36
N SER A 420 7.44 -6.61 -0.47
CA SER A 420 6.09 -6.06 -0.28
C SER A 420 5.57 -5.22 -1.44
N VAL A 421 6.43 -4.70 -2.33
CA VAL A 421 6.02 -3.96 -3.54
C VAL A 421 5.82 -4.86 -4.76
N GLU A 422 6.14 -6.15 -4.68
CA GLU A 422 5.98 -7.11 -5.77
C GLU A 422 4.52 -7.53 -5.99
N PHE A 423 3.63 -7.25 -5.04
CA PHE A 423 2.21 -7.57 -5.16
C PHE A 423 1.51 -6.71 -6.20
N LYS A 424 0.64 -7.34 -7.00
CA LYS A 424 -0.30 -6.63 -7.88
C LYS A 424 -1.63 -6.39 -7.16
N PHE A 425 -2.37 -5.38 -7.58
CA PHE A 425 -3.65 -5.07 -6.93
C PHE A 425 -4.69 -6.17 -7.10
N ASP A 426 -4.72 -6.87 -8.23
CA ASP A 426 -5.59 -8.03 -8.43
C ASP A 426 -5.25 -9.17 -7.49
N GLN A 427 -3.97 -9.42 -7.24
CA GLN A 427 -3.52 -10.40 -6.25
C GLN A 427 -3.96 -10.01 -4.83
N LEU A 428 -3.74 -8.75 -4.45
CA LEU A 428 -4.17 -8.22 -3.15
C LEU A 428 -5.70 -8.23 -3.01
N HIS A 429 -6.42 -8.01 -4.11
CA HIS A 429 -7.87 -8.15 -4.13
C HIS A 429 -8.30 -9.61 -3.88
N CYS A 430 -7.69 -10.59 -4.57
CA CYS A 430 -7.95 -12.01 -4.34
C CYS A 430 -7.65 -12.44 -2.90
N LEU A 431 -6.51 -11.97 -2.34
CA LEU A 431 -6.14 -12.24 -0.95
C LEU A 431 -7.19 -11.71 0.04
N ARG A 432 -7.73 -10.50 -0.18
CA ARG A 432 -8.80 -9.95 0.66
C ARG A 432 -10.10 -10.73 0.53
N CYS A 433 -10.48 -11.10 -0.69
CA CYS A 433 -11.69 -11.91 -0.91
C CYS A 433 -11.59 -13.27 -0.23
N ASP A 434 -10.46 -13.94 -0.34
CA ASP A 434 -10.21 -15.22 0.31
C ASP A 434 -10.27 -15.09 1.84
N LEU A 435 -9.62 -14.07 2.40
CA LEU A 435 -9.63 -13.77 3.83
C LEU A 435 -11.06 -13.57 4.36
N ILE A 436 -11.89 -12.79 3.65
CA ILE A 436 -13.26 -12.51 4.10
C ILE A 436 -14.16 -13.73 3.92
N ASN A 437 -13.99 -14.52 2.86
CA ASN A 437 -14.72 -15.79 2.72
C ASN A 437 -14.37 -16.74 3.88
N ARG A 438 -13.10 -16.81 4.24
CA ARG A 438 -12.68 -17.60 5.41
C ARG A 438 -13.24 -17.05 6.72
N ALA A 439 -13.26 -15.73 6.88
CA ALA A 439 -13.88 -15.09 8.05
C ALA A 439 -15.40 -15.36 8.12
N LYS A 440 -16.11 -15.45 6.98
CA LYS A 440 -17.53 -15.88 6.93
C LYS A 440 -17.69 -17.32 7.41
N GLU A 441 -16.86 -18.24 6.93
CA GLU A 441 -16.90 -19.66 7.36
C GLU A 441 -16.68 -19.80 8.88
N LEU A 442 -15.80 -18.96 9.44
CA LEU A 442 -15.56 -18.89 10.89
C LEU A 442 -16.65 -18.12 11.66
N GLY A 443 -17.61 -17.53 10.94
CA GLY A 443 -18.69 -16.73 11.51
C GLY A 443 -18.21 -15.42 12.15
N LEU A 444 -17.10 -14.84 11.65
CA LEU A 444 -16.55 -13.58 12.13
C LEU A 444 -17.20 -12.38 11.46
N VAL A 445 -17.76 -12.57 10.27
CA VAL A 445 -18.44 -11.53 9.49
C VAL A 445 -19.77 -12.05 8.93
N GLN A 446 -20.75 -11.18 8.80
CA GLN A 446 -22.07 -11.49 8.26
C GLN A 446 -22.41 -10.69 7.01
N GLY A 447 -22.01 -9.41 6.95
CA GLY A 447 -22.23 -8.53 5.82
C GLY A 447 -23.68 -8.07 5.61
N MET A 448 -24.54 -8.20 6.63
CA MET A 448 -25.94 -7.77 6.55
C MET A 448 -26.15 -6.30 6.92
N LYS A 449 -25.28 -5.74 7.73
CA LYS A 449 -25.32 -4.34 8.19
C LYS A 449 -23.96 -3.72 7.96
N ILE A 450 -23.84 -2.82 6.99
CA ILE A 450 -22.58 -2.34 6.52
C ILE A 450 -22.46 -0.83 6.70
N ALA A 451 -21.36 -0.37 7.30
CA ALA A 451 -20.99 1.03 7.35
C ALA A 451 -19.75 1.30 6.50
N PHE A 452 -19.67 2.49 5.93
CA PHE A 452 -18.54 2.94 5.13
C PHE A 452 -17.97 4.22 5.71
N ASP A 453 -16.63 4.30 5.70
CA ASP A 453 -15.92 5.50 6.10
C ASP A 453 -14.54 5.60 5.44
N PHE A 454 -14.00 6.82 5.39
CA PHE A 454 -12.63 7.10 4.98
C PHE A 454 -11.80 7.45 6.21
N HIS A 455 -10.61 6.91 6.27
CA HIS A 455 -9.59 7.39 7.19
C HIS A 455 -8.51 8.15 6.39
N PHE A 456 -8.18 9.39 6.77
CA PHE A 456 -7.09 10.11 6.15
C PHE A 456 -5.81 9.91 6.94
N LYS A 457 -4.76 9.45 6.27
CA LYS A 457 -3.44 9.34 6.83
C LYS A 457 -2.49 10.33 6.18
N ALA A 458 -1.97 11.28 6.97
CA ALA A 458 -0.94 12.22 6.54
C ALA A 458 0.40 11.50 6.28
N PHE A 459 1.11 11.95 5.23
CA PHE A 459 2.43 11.49 4.85
C PHE A 459 3.46 12.61 5.07
N PHE A 460 4.40 12.39 5.97
CA PHE A 460 5.43 13.38 6.36
C PHE A 460 6.79 13.15 5.69
N GLY A 461 6.87 12.33 4.64
CA GLY A 461 8.10 12.10 3.89
C GLY A 461 8.55 13.33 3.09
N LYS A 462 9.84 13.38 2.72
CA LYS A 462 10.39 14.45 1.86
C LYS A 462 9.86 14.32 0.43
N HIS A 463 8.57 14.57 0.14
CA HIS A 463 8.18 14.33 -1.25
C HIS A 463 6.86 14.95 -1.68
N SER A 464 6.97 16.09 -2.32
CA SER A 464 6.10 16.53 -3.40
C SER A 464 6.11 15.64 -4.66
N LYS A 465 6.85 14.52 -4.66
CA LYS A 465 7.12 13.67 -5.85
C LYS A 465 6.76 12.20 -5.69
N ASP A 466 6.29 11.77 -4.51
CA ASP A 466 6.01 10.37 -4.26
C ASP A 466 4.66 9.95 -4.85
N LYS A 467 4.72 8.86 -5.57
CA LYS A 467 3.73 8.41 -6.55
C LYS A 467 2.46 7.82 -5.96
N GLY A 468 2.43 7.61 -4.66
CA GLY A 468 1.29 7.01 -3.96
C GLY A 468 0.54 7.96 -3.05
N VAL A 469 0.93 9.24 -2.95
CA VAL A 469 0.31 10.21 -2.05
C VAL A 469 -0.30 11.37 -2.81
N GLY A 470 -1.42 11.88 -2.31
CA GLY A 470 -2.09 13.07 -2.82
C GLY A 470 -2.51 13.99 -1.72
N LYS A 471 -2.90 15.21 -2.05
CA LYS A 471 -3.35 16.18 -1.06
C LYS A 471 -4.79 15.90 -0.65
N GLY A 472 -5.01 15.82 0.65
CA GLY A 472 -6.33 15.71 1.25
C GLY A 472 -6.40 16.45 2.57
N PRO A 473 -7.62 16.72 3.07
CA PRO A 473 -7.80 17.39 4.35
C PRO A 473 -7.39 16.44 5.49
N ASP A 474 -6.57 16.95 6.39
CA ASP A 474 -6.29 16.31 7.67
C ASP A 474 -7.40 16.60 8.70
N LYS A 475 -7.19 16.21 9.97
CA LYS A 475 -8.16 16.44 11.05
C LYS A 475 -8.39 17.92 11.37
N SER A 476 -7.45 18.82 11.06
CA SER A 476 -7.57 20.26 11.21
C SER A 476 -8.23 20.93 10.00
N GLY A 477 -8.40 20.20 8.90
CA GLY A 477 -8.92 20.70 7.64
C GLY A 477 -7.85 21.23 6.70
N ASP A 478 -6.57 21.11 7.06
CA ASP A 478 -5.44 21.53 6.24
C ASP A 478 -5.18 20.53 5.11
N LEU A 479 -4.86 21.04 3.92
CA LEU A 479 -4.53 20.20 2.77
C LEU A 479 -3.08 19.72 2.87
N VAL A 480 -2.90 18.50 3.35
CA VAL A 480 -1.60 17.85 3.50
C VAL A 480 -1.47 16.65 2.57
N ALA A 481 -0.22 16.26 2.25
CA ALA A 481 0.04 15.04 1.49
C ALA A 481 -0.35 13.81 2.31
N GLY A 482 -0.97 12.82 1.66
CA GLY A 482 -1.40 11.61 2.36
C GLY A 482 -2.13 10.63 1.45
N PHE A 483 -2.72 9.63 2.07
CA PHE A 483 -3.61 8.67 1.42
C PHE A 483 -4.86 8.43 2.29
N ARG A 484 -5.92 7.94 1.65
CA ARG A 484 -7.21 7.71 2.29
C ARG A 484 -7.62 6.24 2.15
N PRO A 485 -7.34 5.36 3.14
CA PRO A 485 -7.99 4.05 3.15
C PRO A 485 -9.52 4.21 3.22
N HIS A 486 -10.20 3.53 2.32
CA HIS A 486 -11.64 3.36 2.36
C HIS A 486 -11.96 2.04 3.06
N VAL A 487 -12.81 2.11 4.08
CA VAL A 487 -13.10 0.99 4.96
C VAL A 487 -14.59 0.64 4.90
N ALA A 488 -14.88 -0.65 4.78
CA ALA A 488 -16.19 -1.21 5.04
C ALA A 488 -16.17 -2.00 6.35
N TRP A 489 -17.20 -1.83 7.15
CA TRP A 489 -17.33 -2.39 8.49
C TRP A 489 -18.63 -3.15 8.63
N ASP A 490 -18.58 -4.36 9.16
CA ASP A 490 -19.74 -5.13 9.55
C ASP A 490 -20.21 -4.68 10.94
N LEU A 491 -21.35 -4.01 10.99
CA LEU A 491 -21.92 -3.54 12.27
C LEU A 491 -22.54 -4.67 13.09
N ALA A 492 -22.92 -5.78 12.46
CA ALA A 492 -23.52 -6.91 13.17
C ALA A 492 -22.49 -7.65 14.02
N THR A 493 -21.26 -7.77 13.53
CA THR A 493 -20.14 -8.44 14.23
C THR A 493 -19.11 -7.46 14.79
N ASN A 494 -19.26 -6.17 14.50
CA ASN A 494 -18.35 -5.10 14.85
C ASN A 494 -16.90 -5.40 14.41
N THR A 495 -16.75 -5.75 13.14
CA THR A 495 -15.42 -6.02 12.56
C THR A 495 -15.27 -5.54 11.12
N ILE A 496 -14.05 -5.60 10.62
CA ILE A 496 -13.71 -5.11 9.28
C ILE A 496 -14.15 -6.08 8.17
N LEU A 497 -14.75 -5.54 7.10
CA LEU A 497 -15.08 -6.28 5.87
C LEU A 497 -14.08 -6.05 4.75
N SER A 498 -13.61 -4.83 4.62
CA SER A 498 -12.66 -4.47 3.56
C SER A 498 -11.92 -3.20 3.93
N MET A 499 -10.68 -3.10 3.48
CA MET A 499 -9.89 -1.87 3.52
C MET A 499 -9.10 -1.76 2.22
N THR A 500 -9.21 -0.63 1.55
CA THR A 500 -8.60 -0.41 0.25
C THR A 500 -7.94 0.96 0.18
N TYR A 501 -6.78 1.01 -0.44
CA TYR A 501 -6.03 2.23 -0.67
C TYR A 501 -6.73 3.16 -1.66
N TYR A 502 -6.76 4.44 -1.30
CA TYR A 502 -7.10 5.54 -2.19
C TYR A 502 -6.10 6.68 -2.02
N HIS A 503 -5.83 7.38 -3.12
CA HIS A 503 -5.04 8.60 -3.13
C HIS A 503 -5.67 9.69 -2.26
N GLY A 504 -4.86 10.49 -1.55
CA GLY A 504 -5.36 11.46 -0.56
C GLY A 504 -6.35 12.49 -1.10
N GLY A 505 -6.24 12.85 -2.38
CA GLY A 505 -7.15 13.79 -3.06
C GLY A 505 -8.47 13.19 -3.55
N VAL A 506 -8.73 11.91 -3.31
CA VAL A 506 -9.96 11.25 -3.75
C VAL A 506 -11.16 11.77 -2.95
N ARG A 507 -12.25 12.04 -3.68
CA ARG A 507 -13.53 12.46 -3.09
C ARG A 507 -14.49 11.29 -3.00
N ALA A 508 -15.24 11.21 -1.92
CA ALA A 508 -16.20 10.14 -1.65
C ALA A 508 -17.34 9.99 -2.69
N PRO A 509 -17.91 11.06 -3.26
CA PRO A 509 -18.98 10.93 -4.24
C PRO A 509 -18.53 10.18 -5.51
N GLY A 510 -19.21 9.07 -5.84
CA GLY A 510 -18.95 8.25 -7.02
C GLY A 510 -18.00 7.08 -6.82
N ILE A 511 -17.42 6.93 -5.61
CA ILE A 511 -16.52 5.80 -5.31
C ILE A 511 -17.28 4.64 -4.68
N LEU A 512 -18.32 4.93 -3.90
CA LEU A 512 -18.97 3.93 -3.06
C LEU A 512 -19.61 2.79 -3.85
N GLU A 513 -20.26 3.11 -4.94
CA GLU A 513 -20.89 2.13 -5.83
C GLU A 513 -19.86 1.16 -6.39
N GLN A 514 -18.80 1.71 -6.95
CA GLN A 514 -17.69 0.92 -7.50
C GLN A 514 -16.99 0.10 -6.43
N TYR A 515 -16.76 0.68 -5.25
CA TYR A 515 -16.16 -0.03 -4.12
C TYR A 515 -17.02 -1.24 -3.72
N CYS A 516 -18.35 -1.07 -3.66
CA CYS A 516 -19.25 -2.17 -3.32
C CYS A 516 -19.25 -3.25 -4.41
N GLU A 517 -19.25 -2.88 -5.69
CA GLU A 517 -19.17 -3.85 -6.79
C GLU A 517 -17.86 -4.65 -6.80
N GLN A 518 -16.77 -4.04 -6.34
CA GLN A 518 -15.47 -4.71 -6.32
C GLN A 518 -15.22 -5.51 -5.05
N HIS A 519 -15.62 -5.00 -3.88
CA HIS A 519 -15.13 -5.49 -2.60
C HIS A 519 -16.21 -6.07 -1.70
N ILE A 520 -17.47 -5.76 -1.93
CA ILE A 520 -18.58 -6.19 -1.07
C ILE A 520 -19.50 -7.20 -1.78
N PHE A 521 -20.05 -6.83 -2.94
CA PHE A 521 -21.02 -7.66 -3.66
C PHE A 521 -20.46 -8.96 -4.25
N PRO A 522 -19.16 -9.12 -4.54
CA PRO A 522 -18.61 -10.45 -4.85
C PRO A 522 -18.60 -11.40 -3.65
N LEU A 523 -18.69 -10.88 -2.43
CA LEU A 523 -18.62 -11.64 -1.18
C LEU A 523 -19.97 -11.82 -0.51
N PHE A 524 -20.87 -10.86 -0.66
CA PHE A 524 -22.17 -10.82 -0.01
C PHE A 524 -23.27 -10.55 -1.03
N ASP A 525 -24.37 -11.30 -0.97
CA ASP A 525 -25.53 -11.01 -1.82
C ASP A 525 -26.09 -9.62 -1.49
N PRO A 526 -26.14 -8.70 -2.47
CA PRO A 526 -26.67 -7.36 -2.23
C PRO A 526 -28.11 -7.35 -1.72
N ARG A 527 -28.92 -8.37 -2.09
CA ARG A 527 -30.32 -8.49 -1.66
C ARG A 527 -30.46 -8.93 -0.21
N ALA A 528 -29.45 -9.55 0.36
CA ALA A 528 -29.39 -9.94 1.76
C ALA A 528 -28.95 -8.80 2.69
N ILE A 529 -28.43 -7.70 2.14
CA ILE A 529 -28.04 -6.52 2.91
C ILE A 529 -29.28 -5.84 3.44
N GLN A 530 -29.37 -5.69 4.76
CA GLN A 530 -30.50 -5.15 5.47
C GLN A 530 -30.35 -3.66 5.80
N GLU A 531 -29.14 -3.22 6.12
CA GLU A 531 -28.88 -1.86 6.58
C GLU A 531 -27.55 -1.36 6.01
N ILE A 532 -27.55 -0.12 5.49
CA ILE A 532 -26.37 0.57 4.96
C ILE A 532 -26.24 1.91 5.67
N TYR A 533 -25.05 2.18 6.20
CA TYR A 533 -24.76 3.39 6.97
C TYR A 533 -23.69 4.23 6.27
N MET A 534 -24.02 5.48 6.02
CA MET A 534 -23.17 6.39 5.24
C MET A 534 -22.95 7.70 5.99
N ASP A 535 -21.72 8.24 5.91
CA ASP A 535 -21.47 9.60 6.35
C ASP A 535 -21.88 10.64 5.30
N SER A 536 -21.86 11.90 5.69
CA SER A 536 -22.25 13.05 4.87
C SER A 536 -21.45 13.18 3.57
N GLU A 537 -20.26 12.61 3.50
CA GLU A 537 -19.44 12.61 2.29
C GLU A 537 -20.04 11.77 1.15
N TYR A 538 -20.87 10.78 1.45
CA TYR A 538 -21.46 9.85 0.46
C TYR A 538 -22.85 10.27 -0.04
N THR A 539 -23.37 11.39 0.43
CA THR A 539 -24.77 11.82 0.15
C THR A 539 -24.95 12.37 -1.26
N LYS A 540 -24.98 11.46 -2.23
CA LYS A 540 -25.34 11.76 -3.61
C LYS A 540 -26.65 11.01 -3.95
N GLU A 541 -27.63 11.71 -4.52
CA GLU A 541 -28.93 11.11 -4.86
C GLU A 541 -28.80 9.86 -5.75
N ALA A 542 -27.91 9.89 -6.75
CA ALA A 542 -27.63 8.76 -7.61
C ALA A 542 -27.11 7.53 -6.83
N SER A 543 -26.29 7.73 -5.77
CA SER A 543 -25.83 6.63 -4.92
C SER A 543 -26.98 6.01 -4.14
N LEU A 544 -27.87 6.85 -3.58
CA LEU A 544 -29.05 6.36 -2.86
C LEU A 544 -29.96 5.55 -3.79
N GLN A 545 -30.17 6.06 -5.00
CA GLN A 545 -30.94 5.36 -6.03
C GLN A 545 -30.31 4.01 -6.39
N TYR A 546 -29.01 4.01 -6.64
CA TYR A 546 -28.26 2.80 -6.95
C TYR A 546 -28.42 1.72 -5.89
N PHE A 547 -28.21 2.07 -4.62
CA PHE A 547 -28.37 1.09 -3.54
C PHE A 547 -29.81 0.65 -3.35
N LYS A 548 -30.75 1.60 -3.18
CA LYS A 548 -32.11 1.26 -2.81
C LYS A 548 -32.95 0.69 -3.93
N GLN A 549 -32.77 1.16 -5.17
CA GLN A 549 -33.60 0.74 -6.29
C GLN A 549 -32.97 -0.32 -7.19
N ILE A 550 -31.63 -0.39 -7.23
CA ILE A 550 -30.93 -1.28 -8.17
C ILE A 550 -30.32 -2.48 -7.47
N ARG A 551 -29.50 -2.27 -6.42
CA ARG A 551 -28.67 -3.34 -5.85
C ARG A 551 -29.22 -3.94 -4.56
N CYS A 552 -29.66 -3.12 -3.62
CA CYS A 552 -30.07 -3.53 -2.27
C CYS A 552 -31.53 -3.10 -1.98
N PRO A 553 -32.53 -3.61 -2.73
CA PRO A 553 -33.91 -3.14 -2.60
C PRO A 553 -34.50 -3.37 -1.20
N ASN A 554 -34.05 -4.42 -0.52
CA ASN A 554 -34.48 -4.77 0.83
C ASN A 554 -33.72 -3.99 1.91
N GLY A 555 -32.58 -3.36 1.57
CA GLY A 555 -31.72 -2.66 2.52
C GLY A 555 -32.25 -1.25 2.84
N ASP A 556 -32.24 -0.89 4.11
CA ASP A 556 -32.51 0.47 4.55
C ASP A 556 -31.22 1.27 4.62
N ILE A 557 -31.27 2.51 4.13
CA ILE A 557 -30.12 3.41 4.15
C ILE A 557 -30.28 4.43 5.26
N TYR A 558 -29.23 4.59 6.06
CA TYR A 558 -29.13 5.58 7.14
C TYR A 558 -27.94 6.48 6.87
N LEU A 559 -28.15 7.80 6.84
CA LEU A 559 -27.11 8.75 6.44
C LEU A 559 -27.19 10.08 7.19
N CYS A 560 -26.06 10.75 7.35
CA CYS A 560 -26.00 12.16 7.69
C CYS A 560 -26.08 12.97 6.40
N LEU A 561 -26.95 13.98 6.33
CA LEU A 561 -27.16 14.79 5.15
C LEU A 561 -26.30 16.05 5.20
N LYS A 562 -25.45 16.22 4.20
CA LYS A 562 -24.70 17.48 4.03
C LYS A 562 -25.67 18.61 3.63
N LYS A 563 -25.65 19.72 4.35
CA LYS A 563 -26.50 20.89 4.09
C LYS A 563 -26.09 21.62 2.79
N ASN A 564 -26.20 20.95 1.65
CA ASN A 564 -26.06 21.55 0.33
C ASN A 564 -27.30 22.37 -0.08
N LYS A 565 -27.26 23.06 -1.21
CA LYS A 565 -28.40 23.89 -1.69
C LYS A 565 -29.70 23.07 -1.81
N GLN A 566 -29.65 21.81 -2.25
CA GLN A 566 -30.80 20.94 -2.42
C GLN A 566 -31.41 20.57 -1.08
N ILE A 567 -30.63 20.10 -0.11
CA ILE A 567 -31.10 19.75 1.22
C ILE A 567 -31.64 20.98 1.95
N LYS A 568 -30.97 22.14 1.88
CA LYS A 568 -31.45 23.40 2.43
C LYS A 568 -32.84 23.78 1.87
N LYS A 569 -33.05 23.60 0.57
CA LYS A 569 -34.37 23.86 -0.06
C LYS A 569 -35.44 22.89 0.45
N LEU A 570 -35.10 21.62 0.62
CA LEU A 570 -36.06 20.60 1.09
C LEU A 570 -36.46 20.82 2.54
N ILE A 571 -35.54 21.26 3.42
CA ILE A 571 -35.85 21.47 4.85
C ILE A 571 -36.33 22.89 5.17
N ALA A 572 -36.22 23.87 4.28
CA ALA A 572 -36.59 25.26 4.53
C ALA A 572 -38.04 25.44 5.01
N PRO A 573 -39.06 24.78 4.43
CA PRO A 573 -40.42 24.86 4.91
C PRO A 573 -40.57 24.36 6.35
N ALA A 574 -39.87 23.27 6.69
CA ALA A 574 -39.91 22.70 8.03
C ALA A 574 -39.25 23.58 9.08
N LEU A 575 -38.20 24.29 8.69
CA LEU A 575 -37.48 25.25 9.55
C LEU A 575 -38.26 26.52 9.78
N ALA A 576 -39.11 26.95 8.80
CA ALA A 576 -39.94 28.12 8.89
C ALA A 576 -41.20 27.91 9.76
N SER A 577 -41.65 26.68 9.98
CA SER A 577 -42.80 26.37 10.82
C SER A 577 -42.37 26.04 12.25
N GLU A 578 -43.02 26.67 13.22
CA GLU A 578 -42.79 26.39 14.63
C GLU A 578 -43.47 25.11 15.11
N ASP A 579 -44.46 24.63 14.37
CA ASP A 579 -45.18 23.40 14.71
C ASP A 579 -44.43 22.14 14.39
N GLY A 580 -44.64 21.09 15.18
CA GLY A 580 -44.10 19.74 14.91
C GLY A 580 -42.68 19.53 15.41
N TRP A 581 -42.13 20.42 16.22
CA TRP A 581 -40.89 20.21 16.94
C TRP A 581 -41.14 19.38 18.20
N GLU A 582 -40.39 18.34 18.41
CA GLU A 582 -40.44 17.44 19.57
C GLU A 582 -39.12 17.54 20.34
N LYS A 583 -39.18 17.58 21.67
CA LYS A 583 -38.00 17.54 22.52
C LYS A 583 -37.30 16.18 22.36
N HIS A 584 -36.05 16.17 22.02
CA HIS A 584 -35.24 14.95 21.88
C HIS A 584 -34.49 14.61 23.17
N ASP A 585 -33.78 15.60 23.71
CA ASP A 585 -33.10 15.54 25.01
C ASP A 585 -33.06 16.96 25.65
N GLU A 586 -32.13 17.18 26.58
CA GLU A 586 -32.01 18.48 27.26
C GLU A 586 -31.41 19.60 26.37
N GLU A 587 -30.73 19.20 25.30
CA GLU A 587 -29.97 20.12 24.45
C GLU A 587 -30.56 20.28 23.05
N ASP A 588 -31.31 19.30 22.56
CA ASP A 588 -31.78 19.24 21.19
C ASP A 588 -33.30 19.00 21.06
N GLU A 589 -33.87 19.62 20.03
CA GLU A 589 -35.25 19.35 19.54
C GLU A 589 -35.17 18.73 18.12
N ILE A 590 -36.18 17.92 17.78
CA ILE A 590 -36.23 17.21 16.50
C ILE A 590 -37.51 17.50 15.76
N LYS A 591 -37.41 17.53 14.41
CA LYS A 591 -38.56 17.58 13.52
C LYS A 591 -38.36 16.64 12.35
N ALA A 592 -39.37 15.83 12.05
CA ALA A 592 -39.31 14.91 10.92
C ALA A 592 -40.10 15.42 9.72
N ILE A 593 -39.60 15.20 8.55
CA ILE A 593 -40.30 15.43 7.29
C ILE A 593 -40.10 14.25 6.35
N GLU A 594 -41.09 13.98 5.53
CA GLU A 594 -40.96 13.04 4.42
C GLU A 594 -40.86 13.82 3.10
N VAL A 595 -39.87 13.49 2.33
CA VAL A 595 -39.62 14.14 1.04
C VAL A 595 -39.41 13.10 -0.07
N ARG A 596 -39.67 13.46 -1.28
CA ARG A 596 -39.24 12.74 -2.47
C ARG A 596 -38.05 13.43 -3.09
N LEU A 597 -36.97 12.68 -3.33
CA LEU A 597 -35.79 13.26 -3.97
C LEU A 597 -36.11 13.62 -5.43
N PRO A 598 -35.64 14.78 -5.93
CA PRO A 598 -36.13 15.34 -7.20
C PRO A 598 -35.91 14.46 -8.42
N ASN A 599 -34.74 13.81 -8.53
CA ASN A 599 -34.38 13.05 -9.72
C ASN A 599 -34.78 11.57 -9.63
N SER A 600 -34.57 10.94 -8.49
CA SER A 600 -34.83 9.51 -8.28
C SER A 600 -36.27 9.20 -7.84
N GLN A 601 -37.02 10.21 -7.41
CA GLN A 601 -38.34 10.07 -6.76
C GLN A 601 -38.31 9.15 -5.52
N LEU A 602 -37.11 8.86 -4.99
CA LEU A 602 -36.94 8.04 -3.79
C LEU A 602 -37.51 8.75 -2.57
N ALA A 603 -38.38 8.07 -1.83
CA ALA A 603 -38.91 8.56 -0.57
C ALA A 603 -37.79 8.56 0.49
N LEU A 604 -37.62 9.68 1.16
CA LEU A 604 -36.64 9.86 2.22
C LEU A 604 -37.27 10.54 3.43
N LYS A 605 -37.17 9.92 4.58
CA LYS A 605 -37.48 10.57 5.85
C LYS A 605 -36.27 11.37 6.30
N ILE A 606 -36.41 12.65 6.54
CA ILE A 606 -35.36 13.54 7.08
C ILE A 606 -35.73 13.91 8.50
N VAL A 607 -34.87 13.63 9.45
CA VAL A 607 -34.96 14.11 10.84
C VAL A 607 -33.98 15.28 10.98
N ILE A 608 -34.53 16.43 11.30
CA ILE A 608 -33.80 17.67 11.56
C ILE A 608 -33.60 17.75 13.08
N LEU A 609 -32.35 17.86 13.48
CA LEU A 609 -31.96 18.07 14.88
C LEU A 609 -31.47 19.50 15.03
N LYS A 610 -32.03 20.23 15.99
CA LYS A 610 -31.75 21.64 16.22
C LYS A 610 -31.38 21.86 17.68
N ASP A 611 -30.29 22.49 17.94
CA ASP A 611 -29.79 22.83 19.26
C ASP A 611 -30.70 23.89 19.92
N LEU A 612 -31.23 23.59 21.12
CA LEU A 612 -32.15 24.43 21.86
C LEU A 612 -31.52 25.73 22.40
N LYS A 613 -30.20 25.68 22.71
CA LYS A 613 -29.53 26.81 23.30
C LYS A 613 -29.21 27.93 22.26
N THR A 614 -28.80 27.51 21.08
CA THR A 614 -28.33 28.42 20.02
C THR A 614 -29.33 28.59 18.89
N GLY A 615 -30.22 27.66 18.67
CA GLY A 615 -31.11 27.59 17.51
C GLY A 615 -30.41 27.53 16.15
N LYS A 616 -29.08 27.56 16.13
CA LYS A 616 -28.27 27.69 14.90
C LYS A 616 -27.60 26.41 14.46
N ASN A 617 -27.34 25.50 15.37
CA ASN A 617 -26.62 24.25 15.02
C ASN A 617 -27.64 23.19 14.56
N ILE A 618 -27.90 23.16 13.24
CA ILE A 618 -28.84 22.23 12.64
C ILE A 618 -28.07 21.05 12.04
N ARG A 619 -28.44 19.82 12.42
CA ARG A 619 -27.96 18.56 11.81
C ARG A 619 -29.13 17.86 11.14
N CYS A 620 -28.89 17.21 10.01
CA CYS A 620 -29.94 16.52 9.27
C CYS A 620 -29.52 15.06 9.05
N PHE A 621 -30.43 14.17 9.39
CA PHE A 621 -30.26 12.75 9.18
C PHE A 621 -31.34 12.24 8.22
N GLY A 622 -30.99 11.29 7.36
CA GLY A 622 -31.89 10.72 6.36
C GLY A 622 -32.03 9.21 6.51
N SER A 623 -33.19 8.68 6.18
CA SER A 623 -33.40 7.24 6.03
C SER A 623 -34.39 6.95 4.90
N THR A 624 -34.11 5.88 4.14
CA THR A 624 -35.07 5.33 3.17
C THR A 624 -36.20 4.54 3.82
N ASN A 625 -36.06 4.20 5.12
CA ASN A 625 -37.15 3.63 5.91
C ASN A 625 -38.00 4.75 6.52
N THR A 626 -39.08 5.12 5.84
CA THR A 626 -39.95 6.20 6.28
C THR A 626 -40.87 5.81 7.45
N LYS A 627 -41.02 4.51 7.72
CA LYS A 627 -41.91 3.99 8.79
C LYS A 627 -41.34 4.10 10.21
N LEU A 628 -40.04 4.27 10.35
CA LEU A 628 -39.40 4.40 11.65
C LEU A 628 -39.79 5.70 12.35
N SER A 629 -39.93 5.66 13.68
CA SER A 629 -40.01 6.88 14.48
C SER A 629 -38.75 7.73 14.33
N SER A 630 -38.82 9.03 14.61
CA SER A 630 -37.66 9.93 14.57
C SER A 630 -36.59 9.50 15.56
N GLN A 631 -36.98 9.11 16.73
CA GLN A 631 -36.12 8.62 17.81
C GLN A 631 -35.38 7.32 17.41
N ASP A 632 -36.11 6.34 16.85
CA ASP A 632 -35.51 5.08 16.42
C ASP A 632 -34.54 5.27 15.25
N MET A 633 -34.86 6.18 14.32
CA MET A 633 -33.99 6.52 13.23
C MET A 633 -32.67 7.11 13.74
N LEU A 634 -32.71 8.03 14.70
CA LEU A 634 -31.48 8.61 15.29
C LEU A 634 -30.71 7.56 16.08
N LYS A 635 -31.38 6.67 16.84
CA LYS A 635 -30.76 5.54 17.51
C LYS A 635 -30.07 4.63 16.51
N LYS A 636 -30.72 4.29 15.39
CA LYS A 636 -30.13 3.47 14.34
C LYS A 636 -28.90 4.15 13.72
N TYR A 637 -28.96 5.43 13.38
CA TYR A 637 -27.81 6.13 12.82
C TYR A 637 -26.61 6.16 13.78
N ARG A 638 -26.82 6.15 15.09
CA ARG A 638 -25.73 6.06 16.09
C ARG A 638 -24.91 4.78 15.95
N TYR A 639 -25.44 3.68 15.39
CA TYR A 639 -24.65 2.47 15.12
C TYR A 639 -23.50 2.74 14.14
N ARG A 640 -23.57 3.77 13.30
CA ARG A 640 -22.45 4.18 12.47
C ARG A 640 -21.19 4.51 13.30
N TRP A 641 -21.36 4.91 14.53
CA TRP A 641 -20.24 5.21 15.44
C TRP A 641 -19.34 4.00 15.71
N LEU A 642 -19.84 2.79 15.49
CA LEU A 642 -19.03 1.57 15.61
C LEU A 642 -17.88 1.55 14.60
N ILE A 643 -18.07 2.06 13.37
CA ILE A 643 -16.94 2.15 12.41
C ILE A 643 -15.90 3.20 12.84
N GLU A 644 -16.33 4.33 13.41
CA GLU A 644 -15.39 5.33 13.93
C GLU A 644 -14.55 4.77 15.08
N ASN A 645 -15.20 4.04 16.01
CA ASN A 645 -14.50 3.36 17.09
C ASN A 645 -13.61 2.24 16.57
N GLY A 646 -14.08 1.49 15.56
CA GLY A 646 -13.28 0.50 14.86
C GLY A 646 -12.04 1.09 14.20
N LEU A 647 -12.18 2.24 13.52
CA LEU A 647 -11.05 2.97 12.94
C LEU A 647 -10.08 3.46 14.02
N LYS A 648 -10.56 3.98 15.14
CA LYS A 648 -9.71 4.35 16.28
C LYS A 648 -8.94 3.14 16.79
N ASP A 649 -9.61 1.98 16.95
CA ASP A 649 -8.94 0.76 17.37
C ASP A 649 -7.89 0.29 16.34
N LEU A 650 -8.18 0.38 15.02
CA LEU A 650 -7.19 0.08 13.98
C LEU A 650 -5.96 0.99 14.07
N VAL A 651 -6.15 2.27 14.40
CA VAL A 651 -5.05 3.24 14.58
C VAL A 651 -4.22 2.89 15.81
N TYR A 652 -4.85 2.69 16.95
CA TYR A 652 -4.14 2.52 18.24
C TYR A 652 -3.64 1.09 18.47
N SER A 653 -4.48 0.09 18.17
CA SER A 653 -4.14 -1.31 18.46
C SER A 653 -3.42 -1.99 17.29
N TYR A 654 -3.69 -1.61 16.04
CA TYR A 654 -3.14 -2.26 14.84
C TYR A 654 -2.20 -1.36 14.04
N PHE A 655 -1.91 -0.16 14.55
CA PHE A 655 -0.93 0.78 14.00
C PHE A 655 -1.22 1.23 12.57
N LEU A 656 -2.48 1.42 12.21
CA LEU A 656 -2.88 1.85 10.86
C LEU A 656 -2.16 3.15 10.44
N ASP A 657 -1.99 4.11 11.35
CA ASP A 657 -1.29 5.38 11.09
C ASP A 657 0.23 5.24 11.06
N GLU A 658 0.77 4.09 11.43
CA GLU A 658 2.21 3.80 11.39
C GLU A 658 2.65 3.07 10.11
N ILE A 659 1.72 2.76 9.20
CA ILE A 659 2.04 2.21 7.89
C ILE A 659 2.92 3.23 7.15
N TYR A 660 4.10 2.80 6.77
CA TYR A 660 5.13 3.66 6.22
C TYR A 660 5.41 3.34 4.75
N GLY A 661 5.49 4.38 3.94
CA GLY A 661 5.80 4.28 2.52
C GLY A 661 4.84 5.08 1.66
N HIS A 662 5.17 5.17 0.39
CA HIS A 662 4.43 5.90 -0.64
C HIS A 662 4.01 4.99 -1.80
N ASP A 663 4.41 3.72 -1.76
CA ASP A 663 4.03 2.75 -2.79
C ASP A 663 2.65 2.16 -2.49
N PRO A 664 1.67 2.34 -3.40
CA PRO A 664 0.31 1.89 -3.17
C PRO A 664 0.15 0.38 -2.98
N GLN A 665 0.95 -0.44 -3.68
CA GLN A 665 0.87 -1.89 -3.53
C GLN A 665 1.34 -2.32 -2.15
N LYS A 666 2.44 -1.71 -1.67
CA LYS A 666 2.94 -1.97 -0.32
C LYS A 666 1.91 -1.56 0.74
N ILE A 667 1.28 -0.38 0.57
CA ILE A 667 0.25 0.12 1.50
C ILE A 667 -0.95 -0.84 1.52
N GLU A 668 -1.42 -1.29 0.35
CA GLU A 668 -2.49 -2.29 0.24
C GLU A 668 -2.11 -3.63 0.87
N PHE A 669 -0.86 -4.07 0.70
CA PHE A 669 -0.38 -5.28 1.35
C PHE A 669 -0.36 -5.13 2.88
N GLU A 670 0.05 -3.98 3.39
CA GLU A 670 0.00 -3.70 4.83
C GLU A 670 -1.44 -3.62 5.36
N PHE A 671 -2.38 -3.07 4.57
CA PHE A 671 -3.81 -3.11 4.91
C PHE A 671 -4.33 -4.55 5.00
N TYR A 672 -3.95 -5.41 4.05
CA TYR A 672 -4.27 -6.84 4.14
C TYR A 672 -3.73 -7.45 5.44
N CYS A 673 -2.50 -7.16 5.83
CA CYS A 673 -1.91 -7.65 7.08
C CYS A 673 -2.64 -7.10 8.33
N VAL A 674 -3.09 -5.84 8.30
CA VAL A 674 -3.92 -5.24 9.37
C VAL A 674 -5.27 -5.97 9.48
N MET A 675 -5.91 -6.26 8.35
CA MET A 675 -7.17 -7.02 8.32
C MET A 675 -6.99 -8.43 8.87
N VAL A 676 -5.93 -9.13 8.47
CA VAL A 676 -5.59 -10.45 9.03
C VAL A 676 -5.40 -10.37 10.53
N ALA A 677 -4.60 -9.41 11.02
CA ALA A 677 -4.36 -9.23 12.45
C ALA A 677 -5.66 -8.94 13.22
N ARG A 678 -6.53 -8.08 12.68
CA ARG A 678 -7.84 -7.77 13.28
C ARG A 678 -8.73 -9.01 13.36
N LEU A 679 -8.89 -9.73 12.26
CA LEU A 679 -9.71 -10.93 12.21
C LEU A 679 -9.14 -12.07 13.05
N THR A 680 -7.81 -12.20 13.14
CA THR A 680 -7.15 -13.15 14.06
C THR A 680 -7.55 -12.89 15.50
N TYR A 681 -7.48 -11.63 15.91
CA TYR A 681 -7.82 -11.24 17.28
C TYR A 681 -9.32 -11.43 17.57
N GLU A 682 -10.20 -11.07 16.61
CA GLU A 682 -11.64 -11.33 16.73
C GLU A 682 -11.94 -12.84 16.83
N HIS A 683 -11.23 -13.66 16.06
CA HIS A 683 -11.35 -15.12 16.16
C HIS A 683 -10.91 -15.65 17.51
N PHE A 684 -9.79 -15.15 18.03
CA PHE A 684 -9.29 -15.46 19.37
C PHE A 684 -10.33 -15.09 20.44
N LEU A 685 -10.85 -13.86 20.46
CA LEU A 685 -11.85 -13.40 21.40
C LEU A 685 -13.12 -14.23 21.34
N LYS A 686 -13.61 -14.54 20.14
CA LYS A 686 -14.80 -15.38 19.94
C LYS A 686 -14.62 -16.79 20.52
N GLN A 687 -13.42 -17.36 20.40
CA GLN A 687 -13.11 -18.68 20.96
C GLN A 687 -12.92 -18.63 22.49
N LEU A 688 -12.39 -17.53 22.99
CA LEU A 688 -12.22 -17.30 24.42
C LEU A 688 -13.60 -17.21 25.12
N GLY A 689 -14.53 -16.43 24.55
CA GLY A 689 -15.90 -16.27 25.03
C GLY A 689 -16.03 -15.59 26.41
N GLY A 690 -17.22 -15.63 26.99
CA GLY A 690 -17.50 -15.20 28.36
C GLY A 690 -17.24 -13.70 28.61
N GLU A 691 -16.97 -13.38 29.86
CA GLU A 691 -16.69 -12.00 30.34
C GLU A 691 -15.43 -11.37 29.72
N HIS A 692 -14.53 -12.20 29.21
CA HIS A 692 -13.31 -11.71 28.51
C HIS A 692 -13.58 -11.18 27.09
N TYR A 693 -14.76 -11.46 26.54
CA TYR A 693 -15.17 -10.96 25.23
C TYR A 693 -15.72 -9.54 25.29
N HIS A 694 -16.46 -9.22 26.35
CA HIS A 694 -17.03 -7.89 26.58
C HIS A 694 -16.62 -7.35 27.96
N HIS A 695 -16.34 -6.05 28.02
CA HIS A 695 -16.26 -5.32 29.27
C HIS A 695 -17.67 -5.11 29.86
N GLU A 696 -17.76 -4.69 31.15
CA GLU A 696 -19.02 -4.37 31.83
C GLU A 696 -19.86 -3.32 31.07
N ASP A 697 -19.22 -2.43 30.30
CA ASP A 697 -19.87 -1.43 29.45
C ASP A 697 -20.33 -1.98 28.09
N GLY A 698 -20.21 -3.28 27.84
CA GLY A 698 -20.58 -3.94 26.58
C GLY A 698 -19.58 -3.79 25.44
N ASN A 699 -18.46 -3.10 25.63
CA ASN A 699 -17.44 -2.96 24.63
C ASN A 699 -16.53 -4.20 24.58
N LYS A 700 -16.08 -4.58 23.38
CA LYS A 700 -15.12 -5.66 23.21
C LYS A 700 -13.76 -5.30 23.81
N THR A 701 -13.10 -6.26 24.45
CA THR A 701 -11.70 -6.11 24.90
C THR A 701 -10.80 -5.80 23.70
N THR A 702 -10.10 -4.67 23.73
CA THR A 702 -9.21 -4.29 22.63
C THR A 702 -7.93 -5.12 22.61
N LEU A 703 -7.28 -5.24 21.45
CA LEU A 703 -5.98 -5.90 21.36
C LEU A 703 -4.93 -5.20 22.23
N GLN A 704 -4.99 -3.89 22.37
CA GLN A 704 -4.09 -3.13 23.24
C GLN A 704 -4.27 -3.53 24.71
N THR A 705 -5.51 -3.67 25.18
CA THR A 705 -5.82 -4.15 26.53
C THR A 705 -5.29 -5.58 26.72
N MET A 706 -5.55 -6.48 25.75
CA MET A 706 -5.08 -7.86 25.84
C MET A 706 -3.55 -7.97 25.84
N ARG A 707 -2.86 -7.09 25.11
CA ARG A 707 -1.40 -7.02 25.16
C ARG A 707 -0.91 -6.71 26.55
N SER A 708 -1.47 -5.69 27.20
CA SER A 708 -1.05 -5.32 28.55
C SER A 708 -1.37 -6.39 29.60
N LEU A 709 -2.42 -7.20 29.39
CA LEU A 709 -2.82 -8.24 30.31
C LEU A 709 -2.03 -9.55 30.12
N LEU A 710 -1.75 -9.93 28.87
CA LEU A 710 -1.23 -11.27 28.59
C LEU A 710 -0.12 -11.31 27.51
N PHE A 711 -0.15 -10.46 26.49
CA PHE A 711 0.65 -10.67 25.29
C PHE A 711 2.01 -9.99 25.26
N GLU A 712 2.23 -8.98 26.07
CA GLU A 712 3.46 -8.19 26.10
C GLU A 712 4.10 -8.18 27.49
N LYS A 713 5.45 -8.09 27.54
CA LYS A 713 6.23 -7.91 28.75
C LYS A 713 6.01 -8.97 29.83
N ARG A 714 5.79 -10.22 29.37
CA ARG A 714 5.62 -11.38 30.24
C ARG A 714 6.83 -12.29 30.11
N ASN A 715 7.42 -12.69 31.23
CA ASN A 715 8.51 -13.65 31.22
C ASN A 715 7.98 -15.06 30.98
N PHE A 716 8.45 -15.71 29.92
CA PHE A 716 8.05 -17.08 29.63
C PHE A 716 9.20 -17.91 29.08
N SER A 717 9.08 -19.22 29.20
CA SER A 717 9.94 -20.19 28.52
C SER A 717 9.18 -20.93 27.44
N LEU A 718 9.85 -21.21 26.33
CA LEU A 718 9.34 -22.03 25.23
C LEU A 718 10.19 -23.27 25.07
N GLN A 719 9.56 -24.45 25.11
CA GLN A 719 10.19 -25.75 24.93
C GLN A 719 9.40 -26.58 23.92
N GLN A 720 10.04 -27.60 23.35
CA GLN A 720 9.35 -28.63 22.60
C GLN A 720 9.13 -29.84 23.49
N GLY A 721 7.85 -30.20 23.73
CA GLY A 721 7.49 -31.38 24.52
C GLY A 721 7.79 -32.69 23.77
N SER A 722 7.71 -33.79 24.50
CA SER A 722 7.93 -35.17 23.97
C SER A 722 7.00 -35.56 22.82
N ASN A 723 5.80 -34.96 22.76
CA ASN A 723 4.83 -35.15 21.67
C ASN A 723 5.12 -34.25 20.43
N GLY A 724 6.23 -33.50 20.45
CA GLY A 724 6.65 -32.62 19.38
C GLY A 724 5.97 -31.24 19.35
N ASN A 725 4.96 -30.99 20.16
CA ASN A 725 4.31 -29.68 20.27
C ASN A 725 5.12 -28.72 21.14
N PHE A 726 4.85 -27.44 20.99
CA PHE A 726 5.46 -26.41 21.84
C PHE A 726 4.73 -26.28 23.17
N VAL A 727 5.48 -26.09 24.23
CA VAL A 727 5.01 -25.79 25.57
C VAL A 727 5.53 -24.41 25.92
N LEU A 728 4.62 -23.46 26.10
CA LEU A 728 4.88 -22.10 26.57
C LEU A 728 4.52 -22.07 28.06
N THR A 729 5.52 -21.79 28.91
CA THR A 729 5.34 -21.69 30.36
C THR A 729 5.55 -20.25 30.80
N LEU A 730 4.51 -19.63 31.37
CA LEU A 730 4.65 -18.30 31.98
C LEU A 730 5.40 -18.49 33.33
N LEU A 731 6.51 -17.73 33.47
CA LEU A 731 7.41 -17.82 34.62
C LEU A 731 7.09 -16.75 35.69
N ASP A 732 6.25 -15.79 35.34
CA ASP A 732 5.85 -14.66 36.16
C ASP A 732 4.38 -14.76 36.65
N SER A 733 3.80 -15.96 36.56
CA SER A 733 2.42 -16.20 36.96
C SER A 733 2.19 -17.67 37.34
N ASN A 734 1.35 -17.87 38.35
CA ASN A 734 0.77 -19.17 38.72
C ASN A 734 -0.60 -19.43 38.05
N GLY A 735 -0.96 -18.59 37.05
CA GLY A 735 -2.19 -18.65 36.30
C GLY A 735 -3.32 -17.85 36.97
N ASN A 736 -3.52 -16.61 36.48
CA ASN A 736 -4.73 -15.85 36.79
C ASN A 736 -5.92 -16.40 35.99
N ASP A 737 -7.09 -15.86 36.23
CA ASP A 737 -8.35 -16.36 35.63
C ASP A 737 -8.33 -16.29 34.09
N LEU A 738 -7.92 -15.15 33.51
CA LEU A 738 -7.77 -14.98 32.06
C LEU A 738 -6.76 -15.99 31.48
N GLU A 739 -5.60 -16.14 32.11
CA GLU A 739 -4.54 -17.03 31.66
C GLU A 739 -4.99 -18.49 31.65
N ARG A 740 -5.72 -18.93 32.68
CA ARG A 740 -6.29 -20.29 32.79
C ARG A 740 -7.35 -20.52 31.71
N HIS A 741 -8.20 -19.51 31.41
CA HIS A 741 -9.19 -19.60 30.33
C HIS A 741 -8.49 -19.77 28.97
N VAL A 742 -7.43 -18.99 28.71
CA VAL A 742 -6.65 -19.10 27.46
C VAL A 742 -5.98 -20.48 27.37
N ALA A 743 -5.40 -20.98 28.46
CA ALA A 743 -4.78 -22.31 28.48
C ALA A 743 -5.81 -23.41 28.19
N ALA A 744 -6.98 -23.36 28.84
CA ALA A 744 -8.06 -24.33 28.64
C ALA A 744 -8.60 -24.27 27.19
N MET A 745 -8.74 -23.08 26.63
CA MET A 745 -9.14 -22.89 25.22
C MET A 745 -8.11 -23.50 24.27
N LEU A 746 -6.82 -23.24 24.44
CA LEU A 746 -5.76 -23.82 23.59
C LEU A 746 -5.72 -25.36 23.70
N ASP A 747 -5.87 -25.92 24.91
CA ASP A 747 -5.93 -27.35 25.11
C ASP A 747 -7.19 -27.98 24.46
N LYS A 748 -8.36 -27.32 24.56
CA LYS A 748 -9.59 -27.73 23.86
C LYS A 748 -9.38 -27.74 22.35
N ARG A 749 -8.79 -26.68 21.78
CA ARG A 749 -8.46 -26.60 20.34
C ARG A 749 -7.45 -27.68 19.94
N MET A 750 -6.48 -28.00 20.81
CA MET A 750 -5.51 -29.07 20.55
C MET A 750 -6.22 -30.43 20.43
N LYS A 751 -7.13 -30.75 21.34
CA LYS A 751 -7.96 -31.98 21.29
C LYS A 751 -8.80 -32.06 20.03
N GLN A 752 -9.26 -30.94 19.50
CA GLN A 752 -10.01 -30.83 18.24
C GLN A 752 -9.12 -30.83 16.97
N GLY A 753 -7.81 -30.91 17.10
CA GLY A 753 -6.88 -30.81 15.99
C GLY A 753 -6.74 -29.40 15.38
N LYS A 754 -7.35 -28.38 15.99
CA LYS A 754 -7.40 -27.00 15.50
C LYS A 754 -6.27 -26.11 16.00
N ASN A 755 -5.53 -26.51 17.03
CA ASN A 755 -4.38 -25.78 17.54
C ASN A 755 -3.08 -26.31 16.94
N ARG A 756 -3.03 -26.35 15.59
CA ARG A 756 -1.86 -26.78 14.83
C ARG A 756 -1.48 -25.69 13.83
N VAL A 757 -0.19 -25.44 13.68
CA VAL A 757 0.35 -24.38 12.86
C VAL A 757 1.18 -24.98 11.73
N LEU A 758 0.74 -24.74 10.51
CA LEU A 758 1.31 -25.33 9.28
C LEU A 758 2.81 -25.02 9.14
N TRP A 759 3.18 -23.75 9.29
CA TRP A 759 4.58 -23.31 9.16
C TRP A 759 5.47 -23.69 10.35
N TRP A 760 4.89 -24.23 11.41
CA TRP A 760 5.63 -24.92 12.49
C TRP A 760 5.78 -26.42 12.27
N GLY A 761 5.47 -26.93 11.07
CA GLY A 761 5.44 -28.35 10.76
C GLY A 761 4.31 -29.08 11.48
N ASN A 762 3.12 -28.47 11.49
CA ASN A 762 1.90 -28.96 12.15
C ASN A 762 2.04 -29.15 13.68
N ARG A 763 2.94 -28.44 14.31
CA ARG A 763 3.06 -28.41 15.78
C ARG A 763 1.99 -27.50 16.37
N GLY A 764 1.49 -27.88 17.52
CA GLY A 764 0.57 -27.06 18.31
C GLY A 764 1.29 -26.38 19.48
N LEU A 765 0.56 -25.53 20.21
CA LEU A 765 1.03 -24.81 21.38
C LEU A 765 0.14 -25.11 22.59
N THR A 766 0.75 -25.44 23.73
CA THR A 766 0.09 -25.50 25.04
C THR A 766 0.63 -24.42 25.96
N LEU A 767 -0.24 -23.86 26.77
CA LEU A 767 0.13 -22.84 27.77
C LEU A 767 0.16 -23.49 29.16
N ARG A 768 1.21 -23.23 29.91
CA ARG A 768 1.45 -23.71 31.29
C ARG A 768 1.89 -22.53 32.16
N PHE A 769 1.88 -22.76 33.46
CA PHE A 769 2.23 -21.76 34.47
C PHE A 769 3.34 -22.30 35.35
N ASP A 770 4.09 -21.43 36.01
CA ASP A 770 5.07 -21.82 36.99
C ASP A 770 4.38 -22.02 38.34
N ASP A 771 4.23 -23.30 38.75
CA ASP A 771 3.60 -23.65 40.03
C ASP A 771 4.39 -23.19 41.24
N GLN A 772 5.65 -22.82 41.08
CA GLN A 772 6.53 -22.32 42.15
C GLN A 772 6.49 -20.78 42.25
N TYR A 773 5.89 -20.09 41.29
CA TYR A 773 5.80 -18.65 41.32
C TYR A 773 4.92 -18.16 42.47
N LYS A 774 5.52 -17.40 43.38
CA LYS A 774 4.80 -16.70 44.45
C LYS A 774 4.74 -15.22 44.09
N PRO A 775 3.53 -14.67 43.83
CA PRO A 775 3.40 -13.23 43.56
C PRO A 775 3.95 -12.45 44.78
N GLU A 776 4.89 -11.54 44.51
CA GLU A 776 5.33 -10.59 45.55
C GLU A 776 4.07 -9.87 46.05
N LYS A 777 3.82 -9.90 47.36
CA LYS A 777 2.75 -9.09 47.96
C LYS A 777 3.13 -7.62 47.68
N VAL A 778 2.51 -7.05 46.63
CA VAL A 778 2.57 -5.61 46.41
C VAL A 778 1.97 -4.99 47.66
N SER A 779 2.79 -4.44 48.51
CA SER A 779 2.34 -3.68 49.67
C SER A 779 1.43 -2.59 49.15
N SER A 780 0.17 -2.63 49.56
CA SER A 780 -0.88 -1.66 49.22
C SER A 780 -0.59 -0.31 49.90
N GLN A 781 0.53 0.27 49.56
CA GLN A 781 0.76 1.69 49.76
C GLN A 781 0.49 2.42 48.44
N LEU A 782 -0.78 2.62 48.19
CA LEU A 782 -1.22 3.67 47.28
C LEU A 782 -0.55 4.98 47.76
N PRO A 783 0.17 5.69 46.88
CA PRO A 783 0.65 7.00 47.28
C PRO A 783 -0.59 7.85 47.57
N LYS A 784 -0.70 8.36 48.78
CA LYS A 784 -1.73 9.33 49.19
C LYS A 784 -1.74 10.43 48.14
N LYS A 785 -2.92 10.64 47.49
CA LYS A 785 -3.20 11.80 46.68
C LYS A 785 -2.70 13.05 47.44
N MET A 786 -1.68 13.69 46.95
CA MET A 786 -1.37 15.05 47.33
C MET A 786 -2.49 15.92 46.76
N SER A 787 -3.38 16.36 47.65
CA SER A 787 -4.27 17.47 47.43
C SER A 787 -3.41 18.74 47.40
N GLY A 788 -2.97 19.12 46.25
CA GLY A 788 -2.38 20.43 45.96
C GLY A 788 -3.44 21.28 45.30
N LYS A 789 -4.02 22.14 46.08
CA LYS A 789 -4.64 23.39 45.61
C LYS A 789 -3.53 24.32 45.09
N ASP A 790 -3.93 25.14 44.11
CA ASP A 790 -3.35 26.38 43.68
C ASP A 790 -2.38 26.33 42.48
N GLY A 791 -2.84 27.02 41.40
CA GLY A 791 -2.05 27.57 40.29
C GLY A 791 -2.74 27.37 38.94
#